data_45d214ffd13c73f5f4850366cc9805e7
#
_entry.id   45d214ffd13c73f5f4850366cc9805e7
#
_cell.length_a   1.000
_cell.length_b   1.000
_cell.length_c   1.000
_cell.angle_alpha   90.00
_cell.angle_beta   90.00
_cell.angle_gamma   90.00
#
_symmetry.space_group_name_H-M   'P 1'
#
loop_
_entity.id
_entity.type
_entity.pdbx_description
1 polymer ?
#
loop_
_entity_poly.entity_id
_entity_poly.type
_entity_poly.pdbx_seq_one_letter_code
_entity_poly.pdbx_strand_id
1 'polypeptide(L)'
;MQNLTYKILEKHLLKGKLEAGQPIEIKMDQTLTQDATGTMAYMQFEAMGVKKVKTELSVSYVDHNTLQNGFMNADDHAYLQSVASKYGIYFSKPGNGICHQVHLERFAKPGKTLIGSDSHTPTSSAMGCIAIGAGGLDVAKAMAGIGYRLTCPKVVEVKLTGTLAHGVSSKDIILKLLELLSVKGGVGKVFEYTGEGVKNLSVYQRATITNMGAELGATTSIFPSDEVTREFLKCQQRESDYIALSADEGCHYDETVEINLDELTPLAACPNSPDAIKNVSELAGMKVDQVAIGSCTNSGYEDLMKAAAILKGKKIAHNVSLVVSPGSRQVLMKLIENGTLATFVSCGARILECTCGPCIGMGQSPKSDAVSLRTFNRNFYGRSGTLSAGIYLVSPEVAAASAITGVITDPTTLEYADEFEKEQSYIDDSLIYAPSKDPEHVEIVRGPNIKPLPVNTPMDSTIDKKVVIKLPDNITTDHIAPAGAKVLPYRSNIEKLSTFVFENNKPHFDEVCKENNGGIIVAGENYGQGSSREHAALAPMYLGIKAVLTKSFARIHLANLVNFGLLPLIFIDKSDYDKIDEMDELKIENVNSLYDSLDLIVENVTKNETYKVHAPISQEDIDILMAGGALNYIRNQQ
;
A
#
# COMPACT_ATOMS: atom_id res chain seq x y z
N MET A 1 -21.00 -23.32 8.65
CA MET A 1 -20.22 -22.49 9.56
C MET A 1 -19.11 -21.84 8.76
N GLN A 2 -19.07 -20.53 8.74
CA GLN A 2 -18.15 -19.77 7.88
C GLN A 2 -17.31 -18.81 8.74
N ASN A 3 -16.05 -18.60 8.34
CA ASN A 3 -15.25 -17.50 8.85
C ASN A 3 -15.78 -16.15 8.36
N LEU A 4 -15.40 -15.05 8.98
CA LEU A 4 -15.90 -13.72 8.66
C LEU A 4 -15.57 -13.30 7.22
N THR A 5 -14.36 -13.64 6.78
CA THR A 5 -13.88 -13.36 5.41
C THR A 5 -14.83 -13.95 4.37
N TYR A 6 -15.14 -15.23 4.46
CA TYR A 6 -16.02 -15.89 3.49
C TYR A 6 -17.47 -15.44 3.59
N LYS A 7 -17.96 -15.07 4.79
CA LYS A 7 -19.30 -14.44 4.94
C LYS A 7 -19.45 -13.16 4.13
N ILE A 8 -18.39 -12.34 4.10
CA ILE A 8 -18.42 -11.08 3.34
C ILE A 8 -18.21 -11.36 1.86
N LEU A 9 -17.24 -12.21 1.48
CA LEU A 9 -17.00 -12.57 0.09
C LEU A 9 -18.22 -13.20 -0.57
N GLU A 10 -18.96 -14.07 0.13
CA GLU A 10 -20.17 -14.72 -0.41
C GLU A 10 -21.24 -13.71 -0.81
N LYS A 11 -21.44 -12.67 0.00
CA LYS A 11 -22.41 -11.60 -0.28
C LYS A 11 -22.04 -10.73 -1.49
N HIS A 12 -20.76 -10.75 -1.88
CA HIS A 12 -20.22 -9.93 -2.96
C HIS A 12 -19.79 -10.76 -4.17
N LEU A 13 -19.94 -12.10 -4.13
CA LEU A 13 -19.51 -12.99 -5.18
C LEU A 13 -20.35 -12.78 -6.45
N LEU A 14 -19.69 -12.47 -7.56
CA LEU A 14 -20.30 -12.33 -8.88
C LEU A 14 -20.09 -13.58 -9.74
N LYS A 15 -18.86 -14.16 -9.70
CA LYS A 15 -18.47 -15.36 -10.44
C LYS A 15 -17.50 -16.22 -9.64
N GLY A 16 -17.45 -17.50 -9.97
CA GLY A 16 -16.56 -18.49 -9.36
C GLY A 16 -17.15 -19.16 -8.13
N LYS A 17 -16.30 -19.84 -7.37
CA LYS A 17 -16.65 -20.53 -6.13
C LYS A 17 -15.67 -20.13 -5.03
N LEU A 18 -16.15 -19.99 -3.80
CA LEU A 18 -15.31 -19.71 -2.64
C LEU A 18 -14.57 -20.97 -2.19
N GLU A 19 -13.60 -21.37 -2.99
CA GLU A 19 -12.66 -22.46 -2.71
C GLU A 19 -11.24 -21.89 -2.87
N ALA A 20 -10.40 -22.02 -1.84
CA ALA A 20 -9.05 -21.47 -1.85
C ALA A 20 -8.26 -21.88 -3.10
N GLY A 21 -7.63 -20.92 -3.77
CA GLY A 21 -6.87 -21.13 -5.00
C GLY A 21 -7.69 -21.03 -6.29
N GLN A 22 -9.03 -20.99 -6.23
CA GLN A 22 -9.88 -20.84 -7.43
C GLN A 22 -10.06 -19.36 -7.79
N PRO A 23 -10.19 -19.04 -9.10
CA PRO A 23 -10.47 -17.66 -9.51
C PRO A 23 -11.91 -17.27 -9.13
N ILE A 24 -12.05 -16.08 -8.55
CA ILE A 24 -13.34 -15.49 -8.21
C ILE A 24 -13.41 -14.04 -8.69
N GLU A 25 -14.63 -13.58 -8.93
CA GLU A 25 -14.92 -12.16 -9.20
C GLU A 25 -15.90 -11.64 -8.16
N ILE A 26 -15.59 -10.53 -7.51
CA ILE A 26 -16.41 -9.93 -6.45
C ILE A 26 -16.80 -8.50 -6.80
N LYS A 27 -17.99 -8.09 -6.36
CA LYS A 27 -18.44 -6.71 -6.40
C LYS A 27 -17.66 -5.87 -5.41
N MET A 28 -17.26 -4.67 -5.82
CA MET A 28 -16.68 -3.68 -4.93
C MET A 28 -17.72 -2.59 -4.61
N ASP A 29 -17.98 -2.37 -3.32
CA ASP A 29 -18.92 -1.36 -2.86
C ASP A 29 -18.30 0.03 -2.81
N GLN A 30 -17.05 0.11 -2.40
CA GLN A 30 -16.34 1.37 -2.19
C GLN A 30 -15.03 1.41 -2.95
N THR A 31 -14.61 2.61 -3.36
CA THR A 31 -13.27 2.85 -3.91
C THR A 31 -12.56 4.00 -3.22
N LEU A 32 -11.23 3.88 -3.13
CA LEU A 32 -10.33 4.86 -2.58
C LEU A 32 -9.21 5.15 -3.59
N THR A 33 -8.96 6.42 -3.88
CA THR A 33 -7.78 6.86 -4.62
C THR A 33 -7.07 7.96 -3.84
N GLN A 34 -5.77 8.07 -4.00
CA GLN A 34 -4.95 9.15 -3.45
C GLN A 34 -4.19 9.86 -4.58
N ASP A 35 -3.67 11.05 -4.33
CA ASP A 35 -3.17 11.93 -5.39
C ASP A 35 -1.89 11.44 -6.10
N ALA A 36 -1.14 10.49 -5.53
CA ALA A 36 0.02 9.90 -6.24
C ALA A 36 -0.37 8.89 -7.33
N THR A 37 -1.58 8.32 -7.27
CA THR A 37 -2.08 7.30 -8.21
C THR A 37 -3.40 7.69 -8.88
N GLY A 38 -4.17 8.58 -8.25
CA GLY A 38 -5.54 8.93 -8.65
C GLY A 38 -5.62 9.59 -10.02
N THR A 39 -4.70 10.50 -10.36
CA THR A 39 -4.71 11.16 -11.68
C THR A 39 -4.72 10.11 -12.80
N MET A 40 -3.88 9.09 -12.70
CA MET A 40 -3.82 8.00 -13.68
C MET A 40 -5.08 7.14 -13.67
N ALA A 41 -5.56 6.76 -12.49
CA ALA A 41 -6.79 5.96 -12.36
C ALA A 41 -7.99 6.67 -13.00
N TYR A 42 -8.09 7.98 -12.83
CA TYR A 42 -9.18 8.75 -13.45
C TYR A 42 -9.01 8.95 -14.95
N MET A 43 -7.79 9.11 -15.43
CA MET A 43 -7.55 9.13 -16.89
C MET A 43 -7.96 7.80 -17.54
N GLN A 44 -7.76 6.68 -16.85
CA GLN A 44 -8.21 5.37 -17.30
C GLN A 44 -9.75 5.26 -17.22
N PHE A 45 -10.35 5.72 -16.12
CA PHE A 45 -11.81 5.75 -15.97
C PHE A 45 -12.47 6.61 -17.06
N GLU A 46 -11.94 7.78 -17.36
CA GLU A 46 -12.41 8.63 -18.48
C GLU A 46 -12.30 7.90 -19.82
N ALA A 47 -11.19 7.19 -20.04
CA ALA A 47 -10.99 6.42 -21.27
C ALA A 47 -11.99 5.27 -21.47
N MET A 48 -12.63 4.80 -20.39
CA MET A 48 -13.72 3.81 -20.43
C MET A 48 -15.06 4.43 -20.87
N GLY A 49 -15.20 5.76 -20.92
CA GLY A 49 -16.42 6.44 -21.38
C GLY A 49 -17.63 6.37 -20.41
N VAL A 50 -17.42 5.99 -19.17
CA VAL A 50 -18.48 5.86 -18.15
C VAL A 50 -18.90 7.24 -17.64
N LYS A 51 -20.18 7.53 -17.61
CA LYS A 51 -20.72 8.86 -17.22
C LYS A 51 -20.65 9.15 -15.72
N LYS A 52 -20.69 8.12 -14.86
CA LYS A 52 -20.71 8.22 -13.41
C LYS A 52 -20.20 6.91 -12.79
N VAL A 53 -19.55 6.99 -11.64
CA VAL A 53 -19.18 5.80 -10.87
C VAL A 53 -20.40 4.96 -10.50
N LYS A 54 -20.25 3.64 -10.53
CA LYS A 54 -21.31 2.66 -10.24
C LYS A 54 -21.17 2.01 -8.86
N THR A 55 -20.14 2.36 -8.13
CA THR A 55 -19.94 1.95 -6.73
C THR A 55 -20.89 2.68 -5.79
N GLU A 56 -21.16 2.15 -4.62
CA GLU A 56 -21.96 2.81 -3.59
C GLU A 56 -21.30 4.10 -3.11
N LEU A 57 -19.95 4.08 -3.02
CA LEU A 57 -19.13 5.21 -2.60
C LEU A 57 -17.77 5.16 -3.29
N SER A 58 -17.35 6.31 -3.80
CA SER A 58 -15.97 6.53 -4.26
C SER A 58 -15.42 7.80 -3.64
N VAL A 59 -14.17 7.75 -3.16
CA VAL A 59 -13.52 8.90 -2.54
C VAL A 59 -12.14 9.12 -3.11
N SER A 60 -11.85 10.36 -3.49
CA SER A 60 -10.54 10.83 -3.95
C SER A 60 -9.89 11.68 -2.87
N TYR A 61 -8.66 11.38 -2.53
CA TYR A 61 -7.90 12.05 -1.48
C TYR A 61 -6.69 12.79 -2.05
N VAL A 62 -6.30 13.87 -1.36
CA VAL A 62 -5.00 14.51 -1.54
C VAL A 62 -4.25 14.47 -0.23
N ASP A 63 -3.28 13.57 -0.13
CA ASP A 63 -2.52 13.31 1.10
C ASP A 63 -1.05 12.95 0.88
N HIS A 64 -0.62 12.65 -0.36
CA HIS A 64 0.76 12.30 -0.68
C HIS A 64 1.62 13.51 -1.06
N ASN A 65 1.07 14.46 -1.80
CA ASN A 65 1.77 15.66 -2.27
C ASN A 65 1.15 16.96 -1.73
N THR A 66 0.76 16.98 -0.47
CA THR A 66 0.37 18.22 0.22
C THR A 66 1.54 19.19 0.29
N LEU A 67 2.74 18.71 0.60
CA LEU A 67 3.98 19.46 0.40
C LEU A 67 4.33 19.44 -1.10
N GLN A 68 4.00 20.53 -1.79
CA GLN A 68 4.18 20.65 -3.23
C GLN A 68 5.62 20.99 -3.62
N ASN A 69 6.14 20.30 -4.62
CA ASN A 69 7.41 20.63 -5.25
C ASN A 69 7.16 21.15 -6.68
N GLY A 70 6.66 22.38 -6.78
CA GLY A 70 6.28 23.02 -8.04
C GLY A 70 4.77 22.98 -8.32
N PHE A 71 4.35 23.64 -9.40
CA PHE A 71 2.94 23.84 -9.76
C PHE A 71 2.23 22.56 -10.25
N MET A 72 2.96 21.55 -10.69
CA MET A 72 2.41 20.31 -11.24
C MET A 72 1.54 19.54 -10.24
N ASN A 73 1.89 19.59 -8.96
CA ASN A 73 1.06 19.00 -7.90
C ASN A 73 -0.27 19.74 -7.77
N ALA A 74 -0.26 21.08 -7.87
CA ALA A 74 -1.48 21.88 -7.84
C ALA A 74 -2.40 21.61 -9.04
N ASP A 75 -1.82 21.40 -10.23
CA ASP A 75 -2.56 21.01 -11.44
C ASP A 75 -3.23 19.64 -11.25
N ASP A 76 -2.51 18.66 -10.69
CA ASP A 76 -3.07 17.34 -10.36
C ASP A 76 -4.22 17.46 -9.34
N HIS A 77 -4.06 18.27 -8.28
CA HIS A 77 -5.13 18.49 -7.30
C HIS A 77 -6.38 19.11 -7.93
N ALA A 78 -6.22 20.09 -8.82
CA ALA A 78 -7.32 20.71 -9.57
C ALA A 78 -8.02 19.69 -10.50
N TYR A 79 -7.24 18.86 -11.18
CA TYR A 79 -7.77 17.77 -12.01
C TYR A 79 -8.59 16.79 -11.18
N LEU A 80 -8.02 16.26 -10.07
CA LEU A 80 -8.69 15.31 -9.18
C LEU A 80 -10.00 15.87 -8.62
N GLN A 81 -10.01 17.12 -8.18
CA GLN A 81 -11.22 17.77 -7.66
C GLN A 81 -12.30 17.91 -8.73
N SER A 82 -11.94 18.33 -9.94
CA SER A 82 -12.89 18.52 -11.05
C SER A 82 -13.47 17.19 -11.54
N VAL A 83 -12.62 16.15 -11.65
CA VAL A 83 -13.03 14.78 -12.02
C VAL A 83 -13.95 14.21 -10.95
N ALA A 84 -13.61 14.33 -9.67
CA ALA A 84 -14.42 13.86 -8.57
C ALA A 84 -15.80 14.50 -8.60
N SER A 85 -15.86 15.82 -8.75
CA SER A 85 -17.10 16.59 -8.87
C SER A 85 -17.98 16.10 -10.02
N LYS A 86 -17.38 15.82 -11.20
CA LYS A 86 -18.10 15.40 -12.42
C LYS A 86 -18.63 13.98 -12.34
N TYR A 87 -17.84 13.05 -11.82
CA TYR A 87 -18.17 11.62 -11.93
C TYR A 87 -18.85 11.01 -10.71
N GLY A 88 -19.27 11.82 -9.74
CA GLY A 88 -20.02 11.33 -8.58
C GLY A 88 -19.14 10.81 -7.45
N ILE A 89 -17.95 11.37 -7.29
CA ILE A 89 -16.92 10.96 -6.34
C ILE A 89 -16.78 12.03 -5.26
N TYR A 90 -16.67 11.64 -4.00
CA TYR A 90 -16.30 12.56 -2.92
C TYR A 90 -14.84 12.96 -3.05
N PHE A 91 -14.50 14.19 -2.70
CA PHE A 91 -13.14 14.71 -2.75
C PHE A 91 -12.70 15.20 -1.38
N SER A 92 -11.65 14.58 -0.83
CA SER A 92 -11.01 15.01 0.41
C SER A 92 -9.82 15.92 0.06
N LYS A 93 -9.95 17.19 0.42
CA LYS A 93 -9.02 18.26 0.08
C LYS A 93 -7.67 18.12 0.83
N PRO A 94 -6.55 18.65 0.28
CA PRO A 94 -5.29 18.75 1.02
C PRO A 94 -5.48 19.38 2.40
N GLY A 95 -4.85 18.79 3.42
CA GLY A 95 -4.97 19.23 4.82
C GLY A 95 -6.09 18.57 5.61
N ASN A 96 -6.97 17.79 4.98
CA ASN A 96 -7.99 17.01 5.70
C ASN A 96 -7.40 15.79 6.41
N GLY A 97 -6.45 15.11 5.78
CA GLY A 97 -5.73 14.00 6.39
C GLY A 97 -5.32 12.91 5.42
N ILE A 98 -4.63 11.93 5.97
CA ILE A 98 -4.19 10.72 5.27
C ILE A 98 -5.40 9.90 4.85
N CYS A 99 -5.45 9.46 3.59
CA CYS A 99 -6.59 8.78 3.00
C CYS A 99 -7.11 7.61 3.87
N HIS A 100 -6.24 6.79 4.42
CA HIS A 100 -6.63 5.63 5.24
C HIS A 100 -7.23 6.04 6.59
N GLN A 101 -6.69 7.09 7.22
CA GLN A 101 -7.22 7.62 8.48
C GLN A 101 -8.59 8.26 8.27
N VAL A 102 -8.71 9.13 7.26
CA VAL A 102 -9.99 9.79 6.94
C VAL A 102 -11.04 8.78 6.48
N HIS A 103 -10.64 7.77 5.68
CA HIS A 103 -11.57 6.73 5.24
C HIS A 103 -12.09 5.89 6.41
N LEU A 104 -11.21 5.51 7.34
CA LEU A 104 -11.57 4.80 8.57
C LEU A 104 -12.57 5.60 9.40
N GLU A 105 -12.29 6.89 9.62
CA GLU A 105 -13.12 7.79 10.42
C GLU A 105 -14.48 8.08 9.78
N ARG A 106 -14.53 8.32 8.45
CA ARG A 106 -15.71 8.90 7.79
C ARG A 106 -16.49 7.97 6.85
N PHE A 107 -15.88 6.89 6.34
CA PHE A 107 -16.47 6.14 5.22
C PHE A 107 -16.47 4.62 5.37
N ALA A 108 -15.47 4.02 6.02
CA ALA A 108 -15.40 2.57 6.16
C ALA A 108 -16.60 2.01 6.92
N LYS A 109 -17.17 0.90 6.42
CA LYS A 109 -18.38 0.27 6.99
C LYS A 109 -18.18 -1.24 7.14
N PRO A 110 -18.65 -1.83 8.26
CA PRO A 110 -18.68 -3.26 8.43
C PRO A 110 -19.42 -3.98 7.28
N GLY A 111 -18.89 -5.13 6.86
CA GLY A 111 -19.51 -5.99 5.87
C GLY A 111 -19.44 -5.51 4.43
N LYS A 112 -18.75 -4.40 4.16
CA LYS A 112 -18.56 -3.86 2.80
C LYS A 112 -17.24 -4.33 2.20
N THR A 113 -17.12 -4.16 0.88
CA THR A 113 -15.88 -4.33 0.12
C THR A 113 -15.34 -2.98 -0.32
N LEU A 114 -14.04 -2.78 -0.17
CA LEU A 114 -13.32 -1.57 -0.55
C LEU A 114 -12.10 -1.95 -1.40
N ILE A 115 -11.92 -1.30 -2.54
CA ILE A 115 -10.69 -1.39 -3.32
C ILE A 115 -10.03 -0.01 -3.42
N GLY A 116 -8.73 0.05 -3.17
CA GLY A 116 -7.99 1.30 -3.20
C GLY A 116 -6.72 1.24 -4.03
N SER A 117 -6.38 2.35 -4.69
CA SER A 117 -5.14 2.50 -5.44
C SER A 117 -3.92 2.76 -4.52
N ASP A 118 -4.04 2.39 -3.27
CA ASP A 118 -2.96 2.38 -2.28
C ASP A 118 -2.84 1.03 -1.59
N SER A 119 -1.61 0.57 -1.36
CA SER A 119 -1.32 -0.74 -0.79
C SER A 119 -1.78 -0.89 0.68
N HIS A 120 -1.97 0.22 1.40
CA HIS A 120 -2.44 0.21 2.79
C HIS A 120 -3.96 0.38 2.93
N THR A 121 -4.71 0.23 1.84
CA THR A 121 -6.19 0.16 1.86
C THR A 121 -6.73 -0.83 2.92
N PRO A 122 -6.05 -1.97 3.21
CA PRO A 122 -6.44 -2.89 4.28
C PRO A 122 -6.59 -2.26 5.68
N THR A 123 -6.08 -1.03 5.93
CA THR A 123 -6.32 -0.27 7.16
C THR A 123 -7.80 -0.22 7.53
N SER A 124 -8.70 -0.05 6.55
CA SER A 124 -10.15 0.01 6.76
C SER A 124 -10.75 -1.32 7.23
N SER A 125 -10.05 -2.44 7.05
CA SER A 125 -10.52 -3.76 7.48
C SER A 125 -10.52 -3.95 9.00
N ALA A 126 -9.95 -3.00 9.74
CA ALA A 126 -10.12 -2.87 11.20
C ALA A 126 -11.60 -2.75 11.63
N MET A 127 -12.46 -2.31 10.71
CA MET A 127 -13.90 -2.08 10.91
C MET A 127 -14.77 -3.31 10.57
N GLY A 128 -14.17 -4.44 10.16
CA GLY A 128 -14.94 -5.62 9.70
C GLY A 128 -15.43 -5.49 8.25
N CYS A 129 -14.66 -4.89 7.38
CA CYS A 129 -14.86 -4.86 5.94
C CYS A 129 -13.71 -5.58 5.20
N ILE A 130 -13.93 -5.99 3.96
CA ILE A 130 -12.87 -6.51 3.09
C ILE A 130 -12.29 -5.35 2.29
N ALA A 131 -11.12 -4.86 2.68
CA ALA A 131 -10.43 -3.77 2.01
C ALA A 131 -9.14 -4.25 1.37
N ILE A 132 -8.96 -3.98 0.07
CA ILE A 132 -7.88 -4.53 -0.75
C ILE A 132 -7.15 -3.41 -1.49
N GLY A 133 -5.81 -3.40 -1.40
CA GLY A 133 -4.97 -2.55 -2.24
C GLY A 133 -4.79 -3.17 -3.63
N ALA A 134 -4.97 -2.36 -4.68
CA ALA A 134 -4.86 -2.78 -6.08
C ALA A 134 -4.22 -1.70 -6.95
N GLY A 135 -4.00 -1.99 -8.22
CA GLY A 135 -3.58 -1.00 -9.21
C GLY A 135 -4.67 0.01 -9.55
N GLY A 136 -4.28 1.19 -10.01
CA GLY A 136 -5.22 2.26 -10.37
C GLY A 136 -6.25 1.84 -11.41
N LEU A 137 -5.86 1.02 -12.37
CA LEU A 137 -6.76 0.50 -13.39
C LEU A 137 -7.83 -0.43 -12.81
N ASP A 138 -7.50 -1.28 -11.84
CA ASP A 138 -8.50 -2.15 -11.20
C ASP A 138 -9.50 -1.34 -10.38
N VAL A 139 -9.03 -0.25 -9.74
CA VAL A 139 -9.91 0.71 -9.07
C VAL A 139 -10.81 1.43 -10.09
N ALA A 140 -10.27 1.84 -11.23
CA ALA A 140 -11.05 2.44 -12.32
C ALA A 140 -12.12 1.49 -12.89
N LYS A 141 -11.78 0.19 -13.07
CA LYS A 141 -12.75 -0.85 -13.46
C LYS A 141 -13.85 -1.02 -12.41
N ALA A 142 -13.50 -1.07 -11.12
CA ALA A 142 -14.48 -1.16 -10.03
C ALA A 142 -15.42 0.05 -10.02
N MET A 143 -14.90 1.28 -10.20
CA MET A 143 -15.71 2.48 -10.38
C MET A 143 -16.65 2.38 -11.57
N ALA A 144 -16.23 1.73 -12.65
CA ALA A 144 -17.06 1.46 -13.83
C ALA A 144 -18.10 0.34 -13.62
N GLY A 145 -18.11 -0.31 -12.45
CA GLY A 145 -19.02 -1.40 -12.09
C GLY A 145 -18.58 -2.78 -12.59
N ILE A 146 -17.32 -2.92 -12.99
CA ILE A 146 -16.70 -4.20 -13.33
C ILE A 146 -16.24 -4.88 -12.04
N GLY A 147 -16.54 -6.17 -11.88
CA GLY A 147 -16.12 -6.92 -10.71
C GLY A 147 -14.60 -7.01 -10.60
N TYR A 148 -14.11 -7.06 -9.36
CA TYR A 148 -12.70 -7.27 -9.08
C TYR A 148 -12.38 -8.76 -9.08
N ARG A 149 -11.40 -9.15 -9.89
CA ARG A 149 -10.96 -10.53 -10.02
C ARG A 149 -9.77 -10.81 -9.11
N LEU A 150 -9.83 -11.91 -8.40
CA LEU A 150 -8.74 -12.38 -7.56
C LEU A 150 -8.79 -13.91 -7.43
N THR A 151 -7.68 -14.50 -7.06
CA THR A 151 -7.67 -15.88 -6.59
C THR A 151 -8.30 -15.93 -5.20
N CYS A 152 -9.27 -16.81 -4.99
CA CYS A 152 -9.90 -17.00 -3.68
C CYS A 152 -8.84 -17.29 -2.64
N PRO A 153 -8.68 -16.42 -1.61
CA PRO A 153 -7.59 -16.54 -0.67
C PRO A 153 -7.83 -17.67 0.33
N LYS A 154 -6.75 -18.25 0.83
CA LYS A 154 -6.78 -19.00 2.09
C LYS A 154 -7.06 -18.06 3.24
N VAL A 155 -7.73 -18.53 4.27
CA VAL A 155 -7.99 -17.75 5.49
C VAL A 155 -7.16 -18.30 6.64
N VAL A 156 -6.27 -17.45 7.15
CA VAL A 156 -5.42 -17.75 8.30
C VAL A 156 -6.03 -17.12 9.54
N GLU A 157 -6.33 -17.92 10.55
CA GLU A 157 -6.71 -17.40 11.85
C GLU A 157 -5.47 -16.85 12.57
N VAL A 158 -5.55 -15.62 13.06
CA VAL A 158 -4.60 -15.06 14.04
C VAL A 158 -5.33 -14.93 15.37
N LYS A 159 -5.10 -15.91 16.23
CA LYS A 159 -5.76 -15.97 17.54
C LYS A 159 -4.96 -15.21 18.58
N LEU A 160 -5.53 -14.13 19.09
CA LEU A 160 -4.95 -13.29 20.12
C LEU A 160 -5.50 -13.68 21.50
N THR A 161 -4.61 -13.91 22.45
CA THR A 161 -4.95 -14.17 23.86
C THR A 161 -4.25 -13.16 24.77
N GLY A 162 -4.75 -12.98 25.99
CA GLY A 162 -4.16 -12.05 26.96
C GLY A 162 -4.38 -10.57 26.64
N THR A 163 -3.52 -9.72 27.20
CA THR A 163 -3.56 -8.26 27.10
C THR A 163 -2.17 -7.68 26.89
N LEU A 164 -2.07 -6.54 26.20
CA LEU A 164 -0.80 -5.85 26.03
C LEU A 164 -0.29 -5.31 27.37
N ALA A 165 0.97 -5.58 27.68
CA ALA A 165 1.64 -5.03 28.86
C ALA A 165 2.00 -3.54 28.66
N HIS A 166 2.33 -2.85 29.77
CA HIS A 166 2.86 -1.50 29.75
C HIS A 166 4.07 -1.37 28.78
N GLY A 167 4.06 -0.38 27.92
CA GLY A 167 5.12 -0.13 26.92
C GLY A 167 5.05 -1.02 25.67
N VAL A 168 4.12 -1.98 25.60
CA VAL A 168 3.89 -2.81 24.42
C VAL A 168 2.67 -2.32 23.65
N SER A 169 2.71 -2.35 22.34
CA SER A 169 1.68 -1.78 21.48
C SER A 169 1.13 -2.78 20.44
N SER A 170 0.05 -2.40 19.77
CA SER A 170 -0.47 -3.14 18.62
C SER A 170 0.54 -3.26 17.46
N LYS A 171 1.50 -2.34 17.38
CA LYS A 171 2.62 -2.43 16.44
C LYS A 171 3.45 -3.70 16.66
N ASP A 172 3.67 -4.06 17.93
CA ASP A 172 4.46 -5.24 18.28
C ASP A 172 3.74 -6.55 17.90
N ILE A 173 2.40 -6.56 17.86
CA ILE A 173 1.62 -7.70 17.36
C ILE A 173 1.94 -7.98 15.89
N ILE A 174 1.86 -6.96 15.03
CA ILE A 174 2.10 -7.14 13.60
C ILE A 174 3.59 -7.35 13.30
N LEU A 175 4.51 -6.73 14.05
CA LEU A 175 5.93 -7.01 13.94
C LEU A 175 6.23 -8.47 14.32
N LYS A 176 5.58 -9.00 15.37
CA LYS A 176 5.68 -10.43 15.73
C LYS A 176 5.18 -11.35 14.63
N LEU A 177 4.09 -10.99 13.97
CA LEU A 177 3.56 -11.76 12.84
C LEU A 177 4.52 -11.72 11.62
N LEU A 178 5.15 -10.57 11.36
CA LEU A 178 6.19 -10.42 10.33
C LEU A 178 7.44 -11.24 10.67
N GLU A 179 7.84 -11.33 11.94
CA GLU A 179 8.92 -12.20 12.39
C GLU A 179 8.62 -13.68 12.10
N LEU A 180 7.39 -14.12 12.38
CA LEU A 180 6.98 -15.51 12.20
C LEU A 180 6.80 -15.92 10.72
N LEU A 181 6.27 -15.03 9.88
CA LEU A 181 5.80 -15.37 8.55
C LEU A 181 6.60 -14.73 7.40
N SER A 182 7.43 -13.73 7.69
CA SER A 182 8.15 -12.89 6.73
C SER A 182 7.24 -12.06 5.80
N VAL A 183 7.85 -11.24 4.96
CA VAL A 183 7.17 -10.41 3.94
C VAL A 183 6.48 -11.23 2.81
N LYS A 184 6.62 -12.53 2.80
CA LYS A 184 6.05 -13.44 1.78
C LYS A 184 4.97 -14.37 2.35
N GLY A 185 4.84 -14.46 3.66
CA GLY A 185 3.98 -15.44 4.33
C GLY A 185 2.49 -15.24 4.10
N GLY A 186 2.08 -14.05 3.64
CA GLY A 186 0.68 -13.70 3.40
C GLY A 186 0.23 -13.80 1.93
N VAL A 187 1.10 -14.17 1.01
CA VAL A 187 0.75 -14.25 -0.41
C VAL A 187 -0.39 -15.24 -0.64
N GLY A 188 -1.49 -14.78 -1.25
CA GLY A 188 -2.71 -15.57 -1.48
C GLY A 188 -3.53 -15.85 -0.22
N LYS A 189 -3.29 -15.11 0.87
CA LYS A 189 -3.95 -15.31 2.16
C LYS A 189 -4.68 -14.05 2.63
N VAL A 190 -5.67 -14.25 3.51
CA VAL A 190 -6.30 -13.23 4.35
C VAL A 190 -6.06 -13.61 5.81
N PHE A 191 -5.64 -12.66 6.63
CA PHE A 191 -5.48 -12.85 8.06
C PHE A 191 -6.73 -12.37 8.80
N GLU A 192 -7.41 -13.30 9.46
CA GLU A 192 -8.61 -13.02 10.25
C GLU A 192 -8.28 -13.10 11.73
N TYR A 193 -8.44 -11.98 12.45
CA TYR A 193 -8.09 -11.87 13.87
C TYR A 193 -9.23 -12.32 14.75
N THR A 194 -8.92 -13.23 15.68
CA THR A 194 -9.86 -13.86 16.61
C THR A 194 -9.30 -13.91 18.04
N GLY A 195 -10.03 -14.53 18.93
CA GLY A 195 -9.64 -14.70 20.33
C GLY A 195 -10.08 -13.56 21.25
N GLU A 196 -9.92 -13.76 22.54
CA GLU A 196 -10.35 -12.78 23.57
C GLU A 196 -9.51 -11.49 23.56
N GLY A 197 -8.24 -11.58 23.17
CA GLY A 197 -7.34 -10.43 23.07
C GLY A 197 -7.82 -9.37 22.06
N VAL A 198 -8.63 -9.75 21.06
CA VAL A 198 -9.22 -8.81 20.10
C VAL A 198 -10.10 -7.75 20.76
N LYS A 199 -10.82 -8.12 21.83
CA LYS A 199 -11.73 -7.21 22.54
C LYS A 199 -11.01 -6.11 23.30
N ASN A 200 -9.73 -6.29 23.57
CA ASN A 200 -8.88 -5.32 24.26
C ASN A 200 -8.20 -4.32 23.31
N LEU A 201 -8.39 -4.49 21.99
CA LEU A 201 -7.80 -3.62 20.96
C LEU A 201 -8.83 -2.64 20.43
N SER A 202 -8.53 -1.35 20.54
CA SER A 202 -9.34 -0.29 19.90
C SER A 202 -9.30 -0.39 18.37
N VAL A 203 -10.21 0.33 17.69
CA VAL A 203 -10.22 0.38 16.21
C VAL A 203 -8.90 0.94 15.67
N TYR A 204 -8.29 1.93 16.31
CA TYR A 204 -6.97 2.46 15.89
C TYR A 204 -5.86 1.41 16.02
N GLN A 205 -5.86 0.63 17.09
CA GLN A 205 -4.91 -0.46 17.28
C GLN A 205 -5.11 -1.58 16.23
N ARG A 206 -6.37 -1.95 15.94
CA ARG A 206 -6.69 -2.88 14.85
C ARG A 206 -6.26 -2.33 13.50
N ALA A 207 -6.43 -1.03 13.26
CA ALA A 207 -6.01 -0.37 12.03
C ALA A 207 -4.49 -0.39 11.82
N THR A 208 -3.69 -0.24 12.88
CA THR A 208 -2.24 -0.43 12.83
C THR A 208 -1.87 -1.83 12.33
N ILE A 209 -2.55 -2.86 12.86
CA ILE A 209 -2.31 -4.25 12.50
C ILE A 209 -2.72 -4.53 11.05
N THR A 210 -3.92 -4.12 10.63
CA THR A 210 -4.39 -4.35 9.25
C THR A 210 -3.61 -3.52 8.23
N ASN A 211 -3.15 -2.32 8.60
CA ASN A 211 -2.27 -1.50 7.78
C ASN A 211 -0.98 -2.25 7.45
N MET A 212 -0.25 -2.69 8.46
CA MET A 212 1.02 -3.41 8.26
C MET A 212 0.84 -4.86 7.80
N GLY A 213 -0.36 -5.42 7.86
CA GLY A 213 -0.69 -6.70 7.24
C GLY A 213 -0.40 -6.72 5.74
N ALA A 214 -0.43 -5.56 5.07
CA ALA A 214 0.00 -5.42 3.68
C ALA A 214 1.49 -5.81 3.47
N GLU A 215 2.33 -5.62 4.48
CA GLU A 215 3.77 -5.94 4.40
C GLU A 215 4.05 -7.45 4.49
N LEU A 216 3.08 -8.26 4.92
CA LEU A 216 3.12 -9.73 4.81
C LEU A 216 2.94 -10.23 3.36
N GLY A 217 2.58 -9.35 2.42
CA GLY A 217 2.14 -9.71 1.08
C GLY A 217 0.70 -10.25 1.03
N ALA A 218 -0.07 -10.06 2.10
CA ALA A 218 -1.45 -10.52 2.22
C ALA A 218 -2.41 -9.84 1.24
N THR A 219 -3.47 -10.54 0.87
CA THR A 219 -4.59 -9.95 0.13
C THR A 219 -5.26 -8.88 0.98
N THR A 220 -5.55 -9.18 2.24
CA THR A 220 -6.00 -8.25 3.27
C THR A 220 -5.85 -8.89 4.66
N SER A 221 -6.18 -8.11 5.69
CA SER A 221 -6.37 -8.59 7.07
C SER A 221 -7.74 -8.11 7.54
N ILE A 222 -8.38 -8.78 8.50
CA ILE A 222 -9.71 -8.38 8.94
C ILE A 222 -9.93 -8.64 10.44
N PHE A 223 -10.60 -7.71 11.10
CA PHE A 223 -11.12 -7.84 12.46
C PHE A 223 -12.64 -7.99 12.46
N PRO A 224 -13.23 -8.60 13.48
CA PRO A 224 -14.68 -8.61 13.66
C PRO A 224 -15.22 -7.20 13.87
N SER A 225 -16.48 -6.98 13.51
CA SER A 225 -17.23 -5.79 13.90
C SER A 225 -18.01 -6.12 15.19
N ASP A 226 -17.50 -5.64 16.29
CA ASP A 226 -17.98 -5.89 17.65
C ASP A 226 -18.37 -4.58 18.37
N GLU A 227 -18.55 -4.63 19.70
CA GLU A 227 -18.89 -3.45 20.49
C GLU A 227 -17.80 -2.35 20.44
N VAL A 228 -16.52 -2.73 20.30
CA VAL A 228 -15.42 -1.75 20.10
C VAL A 228 -15.63 -0.96 18.80
N THR A 229 -16.03 -1.65 17.75
CA THR A 229 -16.37 -1.02 16.45
C THR A 229 -17.59 -0.10 16.59
N ARG A 230 -18.60 -0.52 17.36
CA ARG A 230 -19.80 0.29 17.59
C ARG A 230 -19.48 1.59 18.33
N GLU A 231 -18.72 1.51 19.41
CA GLU A 231 -18.31 2.69 20.20
C GLU A 231 -17.46 3.66 19.36
N PHE A 232 -16.56 3.14 18.51
CA PHE A 232 -15.81 3.96 17.56
C PHE A 232 -16.76 4.69 16.59
N LEU A 233 -17.68 3.96 15.94
CA LEU A 233 -18.65 4.55 15.02
C LEU A 233 -19.56 5.58 15.70
N LYS A 234 -19.92 5.36 16.96
CA LYS A 234 -20.67 6.32 17.77
C LYS A 234 -19.86 7.60 18.03
N CYS A 235 -18.58 7.50 18.37
CA CYS A 235 -17.68 8.64 18.49
C CYS A 235 -17.57 9.41 17.17
N GLN A 236 -17.60 8.71 16.05
CA GLN A 236 -17.60 9.27 14.71
C GLN A 236 -18.98 9.78 14.23
N GLN A 237 -20.01 9.77 15.08
CA GLN A 237 -21.42 10.09 14.75
C GLN A 237 -21.98 9.24 13.60
N ARG A 238 -21.57 7.98 13.54
CA ARG A 238 -21.89 7.00 12.47
C ARG A 238 -22.40 5.67 13.05
N GLU A 239 -22.99 5.68 14.25
CA GLU A 239 -23.49 4.44 14.89
C GLU A 239 -24.49 3.69 14.00
N SER A 240 -25.24 4.40 13.15
CA SER A 240 -26.16 3.79 12.17
C SER A 240 -25.47 2.89 11.13
N ASP A 241 -24.16 3.02 10.93
CA ASP A 241 -23.38 2.18 10.02
C ASP A 241 -22.96 0.86 10.68
N TYR A 242 -23.16 0.71 11.99
CA TYR A 242 -22.77 -0.47 12.73
C TYR A 242 -23.58 -1.71 12.35
N ILE A 243 -22.89 -2.80 12.13
CA ILE A 243 -23.46 -4.14 11.96
C ILE A 243 -22.52 -5.10 12.73
N ALA A 244 -23.07 -5.90 13.64
CA ALA A 244 -22.32 -6.95 14.32
C ALA A 244 -21.94 -8.04 13.32
N LEU A 245 -20.64 -8.33 13.19
CA LEU A 245 -20.10 -9.32 12.26
C LEU A 245 -18.93 -10.06 12.92
N SER A 246 -19.00 -11.38 12.91
CA SER A 246 -17.95 -12.27 13.41
C SER A 246 -17.97 -13.59 12.65
N ALA A 247 -16.92 -14.39 12.79
CA ALA A 247 -16.93 -15.80 12.39
C ALA A 247 -18.00 -16.60 13.13
N ASP A 248 -18.46 -17.69 12.51
CA ASP A 248 -19.28 -18.67 13.23
C ASP A 248 -18.40 -19.46 14.19
N GLU A 249 -18.96 -19.86 15.32
CA GLU A 249 -18.26 -20.74 16.26
C GLU A 249 -17.91 -22.08 15.59
N GLY A 250 -16.64 -22.50 15.69
CA GLY A 250 -16.16 -23.73 15.08
C GLY A 250 -16.06 -23.68 13.54
N CYS A 251 -15.96 -22.52 12.94
CA CYS A 251 -15.68 -22.38 11.52
C CYS A 251 -14.28 -22.91 11.17
N HIS A 252 -14.08 -23.19 9.88
CA HIS A 252 -12.80 -23.69 9.40
C HIS A 252 -11.87 -22.54 8.99
N TYR A 253 -10.59 -22.67 9.36
CA TYR A 253 -9.47 -21.88 8.88
C TYR A 253 -8.44 -22.79 8.21
N ASP A 254 -7.76 -22.31 7.18
CA ASP A 254 -6.71 -23.08 6.48
C ASP A 254 -5.45 -23.25 7.33
N GLU A 255 -5.14 -22.24 8.15
CA GLU A 255 -3.99 -22.19 9.05
C GLU A 255 -4.37 -21.39 10.29
N THR A 256 -3.68 -21.64 11.43
CA THR A 256 -3.85 -20.86 12.66
C THR A 256 -2.49 -20.43 13.20
N VAL A 257 -2.37 -19.16 13.58
CA VAL A 257 -1.23 -18.58 14.29
C VAL A 257 -1.74 -18.04 15.62
N GLU A 258 -1.14 -18.48 16.73
CA GLU A 258 -1.49 -17.98 18.07
C GLU A 258 -0.45 -16.98 18.56
N ILE A 259 -0.89 -15.84 19.11
CA ILE A 259 -0.04 -14.83 19.74
C ILE A 259 -0.60 -14.53 21.13
N ASN A 260 0.20 -14.81 22.15
CA ASN A 260 -0.10 -14.43 23.51
C ASN A 260 0.41 -13.00 23.76
N LEU A 261 -0.51 -12.06 23.96
CA LEU A 261 -0.22 -10.65 24.16
C LEU A 261 0.54 -10.39 25.48
N ASP A 262 0.35 -11.23 26.50
CA ASP A 262 1.06 -11.12 27.79
C ASP A 262 2.57 -11.41 27.66
N GLU A 263 2.99 -12.10 26.60
CA GLU A 263 4.39 -12.49 26.37
C GLU A 263 5.11 -11.57 25.39
N LEU A 264 4.38 -10.62 24.76
CA LEU A 264 4.99 -9.69 23.82
C LEU A 264 5.90 -8.68 24.53
N THR A 265 6.99 -8.36 23.87
CA THR A 265 7.92 -7.31 24.25
C THR A 265 8.01 -6.27 23.13
N PRO A 266 8.48 -5.03 23.40
CA PRO A 266 8.69 -4.05 22.36
C PRO A 266 9.64 -4.55 21.28
N LEU A 267 9.21 -4.46 20.01
CA LEU A 267 9.92 -4.93 18.83
C LEU A 267 10.33 -3.78 17.91
N ALA A 268 11.34 -4.02 17.11
CA ALA A 268 11.77 -3.11 16.04
C ALA A 268 12.05 -3.89 14.76
N ALA A 269 11.54 -3.42 13.62
CA ALA A 269 12.00 -3.87 12.32
C ALA A 269 13.27 -3.12 11.95
N CYS A 270 14.38 -3.84 11.83
CA CYS A 270 15.70 -3.31 11.45
C CYS A 270 15.75 -2.92 9.96
N PRO A 271 16.74 -2.09 9.55
CA PRO A 271 16.82 -1.56 8.20
C PRO A 271 16.72 -2.58 7.09
N ASN A 272 16.10 -2.12 6.01
CA ASN A 272 15.93 -2.67 4.68
C ASN A 272 14.83 -3.74 4.52
N SER A 273 14.21 -4.24 5.60
CA SER A 273 13.03 -5.11 5.48
C SER A 273 12.11 -5.02 6.70
N PRO A 274 10.77 -4.99 6.52
CA PRO A 274 9.82 -4.95 7.64
C PRO A 274 9.80 -6.21 8.50
N ASP A 275 10.36 -7.33 8.04
CA ASP A 275 10.47 -8.61 8.75
C ASP A 275 11.84 -8.86 9.41
N ALA A 276 12.76 -7.90 9.31
CA ALA A 276 14.04 -7.96 10.00
C ALA A 276 13.89 -7.58 11.48
N ILE A 277 13.17 -8.39 12.23
CA ILE A 277 12.72 -8.08 13.59
C ILE A 277 13.80 -8.38 14.64
N LYS A 278 13.89 -7.48 15.63
CA LYS A 278 14.65 -7.65 16.87
C LYS A 278 13.88 -7.10 18.05
N ASN A 279 14.18 -7.63 19.23
CA ASN A 279 13.73 -7.00 20.48
C ASN A 279 14.39 -5.63 20.64
N VAL A 280 13.64 -4.64 21.11
CA VAL A 280 14.17 -3.29 21.37
C VAL A 280 15.31 -3.35 22.40
N SER A 281 15.24 -4.23 23.38
CA SER A 281 16.29 -4.47 24.37
C SER A 281 17.64 -4.88 23.78
N GLU A 282 17.65 -5.59 22.64
CA GLU A 282 18.88 -5.95 21.93
C GLU A 282 19.55 -4.75 21.22
N LEU A 283 18.75 -3.73 20.91
CA LEU A 283 19.19 -2.52 20.23
C LEU A 283 19.42 -1.35 21.21
N ALA A 284 19.13 -1.57 22.49
CA ALA A 284 19.19 -0.53 23.53
C ALA A 284 20.57 0.16 23.57
N GLY A 285 20.57 1.49 23.68
CA GLY A 285 21.79 2.30 23.70
C GLY A 285 22.35 2.68 22.30
N MET A 286 21.80 2.16 21.21
CA MET A 286 22.16 2.61 19.86
C MET A 286 21.74 4.06 19.68
N LYS A 287 22.66 4.92 19.24
CA LYS A 287 22.42 6.36 19.03
C LYS A 287 21.37 6.60 17.94
N VAL A 288 20.42 7.49 18.22
CA VAL A 288 19.34 7.90 17.31
C VAL A 288 19.59 9.32 16.82
N ASP A 289 19.43 9.56 15.52
CA ASP A 289 19.56 10.88 14.91
C ASP A 289 18.20 11.53 14.61
N GLN A 290 17.18 10.71 14.31
CA GLN A 290 15.87 11.19 13.91
C GLN A 290 14.76 10.27 14.44
N VAL A 291 13.67 10.89 14.85
CA VAL A 291 12.42 10.19 15.21
C VAL A 291 11.26 10.82 14.43
N ALA A 292 10.43 9.99 13.80
CA ALA A 292 9.24 10.42 13.10
C ALA A 292 8.02 9.60 13.57
N ILE A 293 7.06 10.28 14.20
CA ILE A 293 5.82 9.70 14.72
C ILE A 293 4.67 10.14 13.81
N GLY A 294 3.88 9.18 13.31
CA GLY A 294 2.76 9.44 12.42
C GLY A 294 2.62 8.42 11.30
N SER A 295 2.35 8.89 10.09
CA SER A 295 2.00 8.08 8.91
C SER A 295 0.62 7.41 9.04
N CYS A 296 0.16 6.73 7.99
CA CYS A 296 -1.10 5.99 8.05
C CYS A 296 -1.12 4.84 9.08
N THR A 297 0.04 4.46 9.62
CA THR A 297 0.17 3.34 10.56
C THR A 297 -0.12 3.74 11.99
N ASN A 298 0.54 4.80 12.49
CA ASN A 298 0.45 5.23 13.89
C ASN A 298 0.30 6.75 13.99
N SER A 299 -0.82 7.26 13.56
CA SER A 299 -1.15 8.67 13.60
C SER A 299 -2.56 8.96 14.14
N GLY A 300 -3.23 7.93 14.61
CA GLY A 300 -4.53 8.02 15.25
C GLY A 300 -4.45 8.75 16.60
N TYR A 301 -5.62 9.11 17.13
CA TYR A 301 -5.72 9.83 18.41
C TYR A 301 -4.97 9.11 19.53
N GLU A 302 -5.20 7.81 19.71
CA GLU A 302 -4.59 7.02 20.79
C GLU A 302 -3.06 6.91 20.65
N ASP A 303 -2.55 6.70 19.43
CA ASP A 303 -1.10 6.64 19.17
C ASP A 303 -0.39 7.91 19.63
N LEU A 304 -0.99 9.07 19.30
CA LEU A 304 -0.40 10.36 19.63
C LEU A 304 -0.59 10.72 21.11
N MET A 305 -1.67 10.30 21.76
CA MET A 305 -1.85 10.45 23.19
C MET A 305 -0.81 9.66 23.99
N LYS A 306 -0.52 8.41 23.60
CA LYS A 306 0.53 7.58 24.23
C LYS A 306 1.92 8.20 24.05
N ALA A 307 2.27 8.60 22.84
CA ALA A 307 3.53 9.30 22.59
C ALA A 307 3.66 10.58 23.45
N ALA A 308 2.59 11.36 23.54
CA ALA A 308 2.56 12.58 24.33
C ALA A 308 2.67 12.31 25.83
N ALA A 309 2.08 11.24 26.35
CA ALA A 309 2.19 10.86 27.76
C ALA A 309 3.66 10.62 28.16
N ILE A 310 4.43 9.96 27.30
CA ILE A 310 5.87 9.72 27.48
C ILE A 310 6.67 11.03 27.42
N LEU A 311 6.33 11.93 26.49
CA LEU A 311 7.03 13.19 26.23
C LEU A 311 6.68 14.31 27.22
N LYS A 312 5.58 14.17 27.97
CA LYS A 312 5.04 15.22 28.85
C LYS A 312 6.06 15.69 29.87
N GLY A 313 6.31 17.00 29.90
CA GLY A 313 7.26 17.64 30.82
C GLY A 313 8.74 17.37 30.53
N LYS A 314 9.05 16.67 29.45
CA LYS A 314 10.42 16.31 29.06
C LYS A 314 10.88 17.12 27.83
N LYS A 315 12.15 17.06 27.50
CA LYS A 315 12.74 17.62 26.27
C LYS A 315 13.39 16.51 25.48
N ILE A 316 13.36 16.63 24.16
CA ILE A 316 14.09 15.70 23.28
C ILE A 316 15.59 15.86 23.47
N ALA A 317 16.34 14.81 23.23
CA ALA A 317 17.81 14.82 23.27
C ALA A 317 18.38 15.74 22.18
N HIS A 318 19.50 16.40 22.47
CA HIS A 318 20.12 17.37 21.56
C HIS A 318 20.54 16.81 20.20
N ASN A 319 20.78 15.50 20.13
CA ASN A 319 21.16 14.79 18.89
C ASN A 319 19.95 14.35 18.06
N VAL A 320 18.73 14.46 18.56
CA VAL A 320 17.52 13.95 17.91
C VAL A 320 16.73 15.05 17.23
N SER A 321 16.32 14.82 15.99
CA SER A 321 15.29 15.58 15.29
C SER A 321 13.96 14.82 15.40
N LEU A 322 13.00 15.34 16.16
CA LEU A 322 11.67 14.76 16.31
C LEU A 322 10.64 15.47 15.43
N VAL A 323 9.85 14.69 14.69
CA VAL A 323 8.66 15.18 13.98
C VAL A 323 7.43 14.37 14.36
N VAL A 324 6.28 15.04 14.37
CA VAL A 324 4.96 14.44 14.62
C VAL A 324 4.01 14.86 13.50
N SER A 325 3.35 13.88 12.85
CA SER A 325 2.36 14.11 11.80
C SER A 325 1.03 13.45 12.22
N PRO A 326 0.02 14.24 12.64
CA PRO A 326 -1.31 13.71 12.93
C PRO A 326 -1.96 13.09 11.68
N GLY A 327 -2.79 12.06 11.87
CA GLY A 327 -3.38 11.31 10.75
C GLY A 327 -4.48 12.04 10.02
N SER A 328 -5.23 12.88 10.74
CA SER A 328 -6.30 13.67 10.17
C SER A 328 -6.42 15.03 10.87
N ARG A 329 -7.10 15.96 10.19
CA ARG A 329 -7.49 17.25 10.77
C ARG A 329 -8.35 17.06 12.03
N GLN A 330 -9.20 16.05 12.03
CA GLN A 330 -10.03 15.69 13.17
C GLN A 330 -9.16 15.31 14.38
N VAL A 331 -8.15 14.46 14.19
CA VAL A 331 -7.18 14.11 15.22
C VAL A 331 -6.40 15.34 15.68
N LEU A 332 -5.89 16.13 14.74
CA LEU A 332 -5.13 17.35 15.05
C LEU A 332 -5.94 18.32 15.93
N MET A 333 -7.23 18.54 15.59
CA MET A 333 -8.09 19.44 16.38
C MET A 333 -8.31 18.92 17.80
N LYS A 334 -8.52 17.61 17.98
CA LYS A 334 -8.65 17.01 19.31
C LYS A 334 -7.39 17.21 20.16
N LEU A 335 -6.20 17.07 19.54
CA LEU A 335 -4.92 17.33 20.22
C LEU A 335 -4.72 18.82 20.56
N ILE A 336 -5.28 19.73 19.78
CA ILE A 336 -5.30 21.17 20.10
C ILE A 336 -6.21 21.43 21.29
N GLU A 337 -7.43 20.94 21.27
CA GLU A 337 -8.46 21.18 22.27
C GLU A 337 -8.08 20.65 23.65
N ASN A 338 -7.49 19.45 23.73
CA ASN A 338 -7.03 18.87 25.00
C ASN A 338 -5.60 19.29 25.42
N GLY A 339 -4.93 20.15 24.65
CA GLY A 339 -3.60 20.66 24.97
C GLY A 339 -2.44 19.72 24.65
N THR A 340 -2.69 18.55 24.08
CA THR A 340 -1.64 17.55 23.74
C THR A 340 -0.67 18.10 22.70
N LEU A 341 -1.15 18.89 21.73
CA LEU A 341 -0.27 19.53 20.75
C LEU A 341 0.78 20.43 21.40
N ALA A 342 0.43 21.15 22.48
CA ALA A 342 1.37 21.96 23.24
C ALA A 342 2.48 21.10 23.90
N THR A 343 2.17 19.86 24.30
CA THR A 343 3.17 18.92 24.81
C THR A 343 4.22 18.59 23.74
N PHE A 344 3.80 18.25 22.52
CA PHE A 344 4.73 18.01 21.41
C PHE A 344 5.62 19.23 21.08
N VAL A 345 5.00 20.41 20.95
CA VAL A 345 5.76 21.64 20.68
C VAL A 345 6.74 21.97 21.81
N SER A 346 6.30 21.84 23.06
CA SER A 346 7.13 22.17 24.22
C SER A 346 8.30 21.20 24.43
N CYS A 347 8.16 19.92 24.05
CA CYS A 347 9.27 18.97 24.13
C CYS A 347 10.34 19.20 23.05
N GLY A 348 10.02 19.96 21.98
CA GLY A 348 10.91 20.29 20.86
C GLY A 348 10.58 19.59 19.56
N ALA A 349 9.40 18.96 19.44
CA ALA A 349 8.97 18.35 18.20
C ALA A 349 8.55 19.41 17.15
N ARG A 350 8.82 19.11 15.89
CA ARG A 350 8.19 19.80 14.76
C ARG A 350 6.86 19.11 14.44
N ILE A 351 5.82 19.92 14.26
CA ILE A 351 4.52 19.41 13.80
C ILE A 351 4.47 19.51 12.28
N LEU A 352 4.17 18.39 11.63
CA LEU A 352 3.98 18.32 10.19
C LEU A 352 2.49 18.36 9.85
N GLU A 353 2.17 18.56 8.58
CA GLU A 353 0.82 18.43 8.04
C GLU A 353 0.28 17.00 8.22
N CYS A 354 -1.04 16.86 8.15
CA CYS A 354 -1.73 15.57 8.11
C CYS A 354 -1.53 14.92 6.73
N THR A 355 -0.37 14.32 6.50
CA THR A 355 0.07 13.88 5.17
C THR A 355 0.88 12.58 5.21
N CYS A 356 0.89 11.85 4.11
CA CYS A 356 1.71 10.66 3.89
C CYS A 356 3.15 10.99 3.42
N GLY A 357 3.42 12.19 2.96
CA GLY A 357 4.69 12.61 2.36
C GLY A 357 5.97 12.23 3.13
N PRO A 358 6.05 12.38 4.46
CA PRO A 358 7.22 12.03 5.24
C PRO A 358 7.66 10.56 5.13
N CYS A 359 6.75 9.65 4.79
CA CYS A 359 7.06 8.24 4.58
C CYS A 359 8.08 8.02 3.46
N ILE A 360 8.03 8.84 2.42
CA ILE A 360 8.96 8.82 1.28
C ILE A 360 10.01 9.95 1.34
N GLY A 361 10.16 10.59 2.48
CA GLY A 361 11.15 11.64 2.69
C GLY A 361 10.70 13.05 2.30
N MET A 362 9.45 13.26 1.88
CA MET A 362 8.90 14.59 1.59
C MET A 362 8.63 15.35 2.90
N GLY A 363 9.25 16.52 3.05
CA GLY A 363 9.15 17.35 4.26
C GLY A 363 9.99 16.87 5.44
N GLN A 364 10.44 15.61 5.46
CA GLN A 364 11.29 15.04 6.50
C GLN A 364 12.08 13.84 6.01
N SER A 365 13.30 14.07 5.55
CA SER A 365 14.29 13.03 5.23
C SER A 365 15.30 12.86 6.36
N PRO A 366 15.86 11.66 6.58
CA PRO A 366 17.02 11.49 7.45
C PRO A 366 18.28 12.01 6.75
N LYS A 367 19.29 12.44 7.54
CA LYS A 367 20.61 12.74 7.00
C LYS A 367 21.34 11.47 6.54
N SER A 368 22.42 11.62 5.77
CA SER A 368 23.29 10.48 5.42
C SER A 368 23.77 9.76 6.67
N ASP A 369 23.79 8.43 6.60
CA ASP A 369 24.23 7.52 7.67
C ASP A 369 23.44 7.67 8.99
N ALA A 370 22.23 8.24 8.94
CA ALA A 370 21.39 8.42 10.12
C ALA A 370 20.79 7.09 10.60
N VAL A 371 20.61 7.00 11.92
CA VAL A 371 19.65 6.08 12.54
C VAL A 371 18.33 6.81 12.72
N SER A 372 17.30 6.43 11.96
CA SER A 372 15.96 7.03 11.99
C SER A 372 14.93 6.03 12.51
N LEU A 373 14.30 6.36 13.64
CA LEU A 373 13.18 5.58 14.18
C LEU A 373 11.86 6.14 13.62
N ARG A 374 11.02 5.29 13.06
CA ARG A 374 9.76 5.70 12.47
C ARG A 374 8.61 4.77 12.89
N THR A 375 7.47 5.36 13.19
CA THR A 375 6.26 4.59 13.47
C THR A 375 5.53 4.18 12.18
N PHE A 376 6.21 4.27 11.05
CA PHE A 376 5.73 4.00 9.71
C PHE A 376 5.69 2.49 9.40
N ASN A 377 5.38 2.13 8.18
CA ASN A 377 5.16 0.74 7.77
C ASN A 377 6.26 0.16 6.88
N ARG A 378 7.14 0.98 6.28
CA ARG A 378 8.18 0.55 5.33
C ARG A 378 9.52 1.16 5.64
N ASN A 379 10.55 0.33 5.52
CA ASN A 379 11.95 0.69 5.77
C ASN A 379 12.89 0.17 4.68
N PHE A 380 12.38 -0.02 3.46
CA PHE A 380 13.21 -0.45 2.31
C PHE A 380 14.38 0.50 2.09
N TYR A 381 15.44 -0.02 1.50
CA TYR A 381 16.63 0.76 1.14
C TYR A 381 16.27 2.03 0.35
N GLY A 382 16.71 3.18 0.83
CA GLY A 382 16.42 4.48 0.21
C GLY A 382 14.97 4.99 0.34
N ARG A 383 14.07 4.26 0.97
CA ARG A 383 12.63 4.58 1.06
C ARG A 383 12.33 5.99 1.53
N SER A 384 13.08 6.49 2.51
CA SER A 384 12.83 7.80 3.14
C SER A 384 13.67 8.94 2.57
N GLY A 385 14.19 8.79 1.35
CA GLY A 385 14.88 9.84 0.59
C GLY A 385 16.40 9.85 0.74
N THR A 386 16.97 9.00 1.61
CA THR A 386 18.43 8.88 1.81
C THR A 386 18.84 7.42 1.73
N LEU A 387 19.77 7.08 0.83
CA LEU A 387 20.19 5.69 0.59
C LEU A 387 20.95 5.09 1.78
N SER A 388 21.82 5.86 2.44
CA SER A 388 22.70 5.37 3.51
C SER A 388 22.08 5.38 4.90
N ALA A 389 20.86 5.93 5.08
CA ALA A 389 20.21 5.97 6.38
C ALA A 389 19.58 4.62 6.75
N GLY A 390 19.80 4.17 7.98
CA GLY A 390 19.13 3.02 8.57
C GLY A 390 17.76 3.42 9.14
N ILE A 391 16.70 2.88 8.53
CA ILE A 391 15.31 3.13 8.96
C ILE A 391 14.83 1.96 9.81
N TYR A 392 14.46 2.25 11.05
CA TYR A 392 13.88 1.28 12.00
C TYR A 392 12.38 1.55 12.15
N LEU A 393 11.56 0.52 12.05
CA LEU A 393 10.12 0.64 12.32
C LEU A 393 9.85 0.23 13.76
N VAL A 394 9.27 1.15 14.52
CA VAL A 394 9.02 0.98 15.95
C VAL A 394 7.64 1.50 16.34
N SER A 395 7.18 1.16 17.55
CA SER A 395 5.95 1.70 18.13
C SER A 395 6.07 3.20 18.47
N PRO A 396 4.95 3.92 18.63
CA PRO A 396 4.95 5.29 19.16
C PRO A 396 5.65 5.40 20.52
N GLU A 397 5.50 4.39 21.38
CA GLU A 397 6.10 4.33 22.70
C GLU A 397 7.63 4.25 22.62
N VAL A 398 8.18 3.35 21.82
CA VAL A 398 9.63 3.22 21.56
C VAL A 398 10.17 4.49 20.94
N ALA A 399 9.45 5.06 19.96
CA ALA A 399 9.85 6.30 19.29
C ALA A 399 9.95 7.48 20.27
N ALA A 400 8.92 7.69 21.10
CA ALA A 400 8.88 8.77 22.09
C ALA A 400 9.94 8.59 23.17
N ALA A 401 10.11 7.38 23.71
CA ALA A 401 11.15 7.07 24.70
C ALA A 401 12.54 7.37 24.15
N SER A 402 12.82 6.93 22.94
CA SER A 402 14.12 7.13 22.27
C SER A 402 14.38 8.60 21.92
N ALA A 403 13.34 9.37 21.63
CA ALA A 403 13.47 10.81 21.38
C ALA A 403 13.98 11.58 22.61
N ILE A 404 13.59 11.16 23.82
CA ILE A 404 14.02 11.78 25.07
C ILE A 404 15.48 11.43 25.39
N THR A 405 15.85 10.17 25.26
CA THR A 405 17.15 9.65 25.69
C THR A 405 18.26 9.87 24.66
N GLY A 406 17.90 9.99 23.37
CA GLY A 406 18.85 10.11 22.25
C GLY A 406 19.43 8.78 21.79
N VAL A 407 18.95 7.68 22.36
CA VAL A 407 19.32 6.29 22.01
C VAL A 407 18.07 5.43 21.93
N ILE A 408 18.17 4.26 21.27
CA ILE A 408 17.06 3.30 21.28
C ILE A 408 16.80 2.89 22.73
N THR A 409 15.56 3.07 23.18
CA THR A 409 15.15 2.89 24.56
C THR A 409 13.90 2.04 24.66
N ASP A 410 13.94 1.06 25.55
CA ASP A 410 12.81 0.23 25.89
C ASP A 410 11.80 1.03 26.73
N PRO A 411 10.57 1.30 26.23
CA PRO A 411 9.58 2.09 26.93
C PRO A 411 9.04 1.42 28.20
N THR A 412 9.17 0.10 28.35
CA THR A 412 8.74 -0.63 29.55
C THR A 412 9.52 -0.24 30.81
N THR A 413 10.68 0.40 30.63
CA THR A 413 11.54 0.89 31.71
C THR A 413 11.16 2.29 32.20
N LEU A 414 10.21 2.94 31.54
CA LEU A 414 9.81 4.32 31.86
C LEU A 414 8.47 4.35 32.59
N GLU A 415 8.35 5.27 33.53
CA GLU A 415 7.07 5.57 34.15
C GLU A 415 6.35 6.68 33.36
N TYR A 416 5.15 6.38 32.87
CA TYR A 416 4.22 7.32 32.23
C TYR A 416 2.78 6.79 32.40
N ALA A 417 1.79 7.66 32.21
CA ALA A 417 0.41 7.28 32.32
C ALA A 417 -0.04 6.44 31.10
N ASP A 418 -0.53 5.24 31.34
CA ASP A 418 -1.14 4.41 30.29
C ASP A 418 -2.58 4.86 29.97
N GLU A 419 -3.26 5.46 30.96
CA GLU A 419 -4.59 6.01 30.79
C GLU A 419 -4.52 7.46 30.32
N PHE A 420 -5.28 7.79 29.32
CA PHE A 420 -5.45 9.14 28.78
C PHE A 420 -6.94 9.43 28.56
N GLU A 421 -7.27 10.70 28.34
CA GLU A 421 -8.63 11.12 28.08
C GLU A 421 -9.19 10.37 26.86
N LYS A 422 -10.37 9.75 27.03
CA LYS A 422 -11.05 9.08 25.92
C LYS A 422 -11.35 10.06 24.81
N GLU A 423 -11.25 9.55 23.59
CA GLU A 423 -11.53 10.32 22.38
C GLU A 423 -12.92 10.92 22.44
N GLN A 424 -12.99 12.25 22.31
CA GLN A 424 -14.24 12.99 22.22
C GLN A 424 -14.66 13.16 20.75
N SER A 425 -15.97 13.19 20.49
CA SER A 425 -16.46 13.42 19.13
C SER A 425 -16.13 14.84 18.69
N TYR A 426 -15.34 14.95 17.62
CA TYR A 426 -15.09 16.19 16.89
C TYR A 426 -15.26 15.88 15.41
N ILE A 427 -16.33 16.39 14.80
CA ILE A 427 -16.64 16.12 13.40
C ILE A 427 -16.69 17.43 12.63
N ASP A 428 -15.81 17.53 11.62
CA ASP A 428 -15.80 18.64 10.67
C ASP A 428 -15.50 18.11 9.26
N ASP A 429 -16.55 17.87 8.50
CA ASP A 429 -16.48 17.38 7.13
C ASP A 429 -16.34 18.51 6.08
N SER A 430 -16.01 19.75 6.50
CA SER A 430 -15.93 20.91 5.61
C SER A 430 -14.86 20.81 4.51
N LEU A 431 -13.87 19.91 4.66
CA LEU A 431 -12.86 19.60 3.65
C LEU A 431 -13.18 18.33 2.84
N ILE A 432 -14.35 17.73 3.04
CA ILE A 432 -14.85 16.62 2.22
C ILE A 432 -15.95 17.19 1.31
N TYR A 433 -15.65 17.29 0.03
CA TYR A 433 -16.56 17.85 -0.96
C TYR A 433 -17.40 16.76 -1.60
N ALA A 434 -18.70 16.92 -1.52
CA ALA A 434 -19.63 16.06 -2.25
C ALA A 434 -19.53 16.33 -3.77
N PRO A 435 -19.84 15.32 -4.61
CA PRO A 435 -19.88 15.50 -6.06
C PRO A 435 -20.96 16.51 -6.47
N SER A 436 -20.79 17.10 -7.66
CA SER A 436 -21.74 18.06 -8.22
C SER A 436 -23.13 17.43 -8.39
N LYS A 437 -24.16 18.22 -8.08
CA LYS A 437 -25.57 17.91 -8.41
C LYS A 437 -25.85 18.13 -9.90
N ASP A 438 -25.01 18.89 -10.59
CA ASP A 438 -25.09 19.19 -12.03
C ASP A 438 -23.77 18.84 -12.72
N PRO A 439 -23.50 17.53 -12.93
CA PRO A 439 -22.23 17.04 -13.44
C PRO A 439 -21.99 17.40 -14.91
N GLU A 440 -23.03 17.68 -15.69
CA GLU A 440 -22.91 17.99 -17.12
C GLU A 440 -22.22 19.34 -17.35
N HIS A 441 -22.37 20.30 -16.43
CA HIS A 441 -21.73 21.61 -16.50
C HIS A 441 -20.37 21.68 -15.79
N VAL A 442 -19.87 20.57 -15.25
CA VAL A 442 -18.53 20.52 -14.64
C VAL A 442 -17.47 20.37 -15.74
N GLU A 443 -16.62 21.37 -15.88
CA GLU A 443 -15.43 21.30 -16.71
C GLU A 443 -14.30 20.59 -15.98
N ILE A 444 -13.63 19.66 -16.65
CA ILE A 444 -12.44 18.99 -16.12
C ILE A 444 -11.22 19.86 -16.37
N VAL A 445 -10.54 20.23 -15.29
CA VAL A 445 -9.33 21.05 -15.33
C VAL A 445 -8.12 20.16 -15.58
N ARG A 446 -7.37 20.41 -16.65
CA ARG A 446 -6.11 19.69 -16.96
C ARG A 446 -4.95 20.66 -17.04
N GLY A 447 -3.95 20.46 -16.20
CA GLY A 447 -2.69 21.16 -16.31
C GLY A 447 -1.82 20.63 -17.46
N PRO A 448 -0.82 21.39 -17.90
CA PRO A 448 0.01 21.06 -19.07
C PRO A 448 0.83 19.78 -18.91
N ASN A 449 1.03 19.32 -17.68
CA ASN A 449 1.76 18.08 -17.34
C ASN A 449 0.88 16.83 -17.40
N ILE A 450 -0.45 16.96 -17.45
CA ILE A 450 -1.38 15.83 -17.55
C ILE A 450 -1.50 15.45 -19.04
N LYS A 451 -0.71 14.44 -19.44
CA LYS A 451 -0.58 14.00 -20.85
C LYS A 451 -1.50 12.81 -21.14
N PRO A 452 -1.90 12.62 -22.41
CA PRO A 452 -2.66 11.43 -22.79
C PRO A 452 -1.99 10.15 -22.33
N LEU A 453 -2.79 9.19 -21.87
CA LEU A 453 -2.30 7.90 -21.39
C LEU A 453 -1.71 7.11 -22.58
N PRO A 454 -0.44 6.64 -22.50
CA PRO A 454 0.10 5.75 -23.51
C PRO A 454 -0.61 4.39 -23.46
N VAL A 455 -0.92 3.84 -24.63
CA VAL A 455 -1.58 2.55 -24.77
C VAL A 455 -0.62 1.60 -25.49
N ASN A 456 -0.49 0.36 -24.99
CA ASN A 456 0.37 -0.64 -25.62
C ASN A 456 -0.23 -1.15 -26.94
N THR A 457 0.61 -1.79 -27.76
CA THR A 457 0.16 -2.55 -28.95
C THR A 457 -0.28 -3.96 -28.54
N PRO A 458 -1.13 -4.65 -29.34
CA PRO A 458 -1.38 -6.06 -29.15
C PRO A 458 -0.08 -6.87 -29.04
N MET A 459 -0.14 -7.99 -28.30
CA MET A 459 1.02 -8.84 -28.06
C MET A 459 1.49 -9.49 -29.36
N ASP A 460 2.79 -9.43 -29.63
CA ASP A 460 3.41 -10.10 -30.76
C ASP A 460 3.43 -11.63 -30.55
N SER A 461 3.25 -12.40 -31.62
CA SER A 461 3.35 -13.87 -31.58
C SER A 461 4.77 -14.37 -31.27
N THR A 462 5.78 -13.54 -31.51
CA THR A 462 7.19 -13.79 -31.20
C THR A 462 7.78 -12.55 -30.56
N ILE A 463 8.43 -12.72 -29.41
CA ILE A 463 9.23 -11.67 -28.76
C ILE A 463 10.70 -12.03 -29.00
N ASP A 464 11.43 -11.14 -29.67
CA ASP A 464 12.85 -11.28 -29.94
C ASP A 464 13.52 -9.97 -29.49
N LYS A 465 14.12 -10.00 -28.29
CA LYS A 465 14.63 -8.82 -27.60
C LYS A 465 15.83 -9.14 -26.73
N LYS A 466 16.65 -8.12 -26.52
CA LYS A 466 17.79 -8.20 -25.58
C LYS A 466 17.34 -8.03 -24.13
N VAL A 467 18.11 -8.65 -23.24
CA VAL A 467 18.04 -8.40 -21.80
C VAL A 467 18.64 -7.03 -21.50
N VAL A 468 17.81 -6.01 -21.34
CA VAL A 468 18.27 -4.63 -21.13
C VAL A 468 18.69 -4.34 -19.68
N ILE A 469 18.27 -5.20 -18.75
CA ILE A 469 18.70 -5.14 -17.34
C ILE A 469 18.53 -6.50 -16.66
N LYS A 470 19.50 -6.89 -15.80
CA LYS A 470 19.43 -8.02 -14.88
C LYS A 470 19.48 -7.52 -13.44
N LEU A 471 18.50 -7.92 -12.62
CA LEU A 471 18.23 -7.35 -11.30
C LEU A 471 18.23 -8.45 -10.22
N PRO A 472 18.71 -8.16 -9.00
CA PRO A 472 18.70 -9.10 -7.89
C PRO A 472 17.28 -9.37 -7.34
N ASP A 473 17.20 -10.13 -6.24
CA ASP A 473 15.98 -10.38 -5.49
C ASP A 473 15.42 -9.10 -4.84
N ASN A 474 14.11 -9.09 -4.54
CA ASN A 474 13.40 -8.05 -3.80
C ASN A 474 13.46 -6.65 -4.45
N ILE A 475 13.41 -6.59 -5.77
CA ILE A 475 13.22 -5.32 -6.48
C ILE A 475 11.83 -4.76 -6.17
N THR A 476 11.82 -3.57 -5.58
CA THR A 476 10.58 -2.88 -5.20
C THR A 476 10.05 -2.01 -6.35
N THR A 477 8.77 -1.63 -6.27
CA THR A 477 8.20 -0.63 -7.19
C THR A 477 8.91 0.72 -7.10
N ASP A 478 9.55 1.04 -5.96
CA ASP A 478 10.39 2.23 -5.80
C ASP A 478 11.73 2.13 -6.54
N HIS A 479 12.30 0.93 -6.68
CA HIS A 479 13.46 0.69 -7.52
C HIS A 479 13.12 0.84 -9.01
N ILE A 480 11.93 0.36 -9.42
CA ILE A 480 11.50 0.41 -10.82
C ILE A 480 11.11 1.85 -11.20
N ALA A 481 10.24 2.47 -10.43
CA ALA A 481 9.76 3.84 -10.65
C ALA A 481 9.81 4.62 -9.32
N PRO A 482 10.89 5.37 -9.07
CA PRO A 482 11.09 6.10 -7.82
C PRO A 482 9.91 7.02 -7.47
N ALA A 483 9.60 7.15 -6.17
CA ALA A 483 8.45 7.93 -5.68
C ALA A 483 8.84 9.22 -4.94
N GLY A 484 10.09 9.64 -5.01
CA GLY A 484 10.56 10.84 -4.32
C GLY A 484 9.99 12.14 -4.89
N ALA A 485 10.15 13.24 -4.18
CA ALA A 485 9.66 14.58 -4.55
C ALA A 485 10.09 15.04 -5.97
N LYS A 486 11.23 14.54 -6.46
CA LYS A 486 11.75 14.82 -7.81
C LYS A 486 10.89 14.15 -8.92
N VAL A 487 10.30 13.00 -8.66
CA VAL A 487 9.68 12.14 -9.66
C VAL A 487 8.14 12.20 -9.62
N LEU A 488 7.57 12.21 -8.42
CA LEU A 488 6.11 12.21 -8.23
C LEU A 488 5.36 13.31 -9.01
N PRO A 489 5.88 14.52 -9.23
CA PRO A 489 5.20 15.52 -10.05
C PRO A 489 4.97 15.11 -11.51
N TYR A 490 5.70 14.10 -12.00
CA TYR A 490 5.57 13.62 -13.39
C TYR A 490 4.69 12.37 -13.54
N ARG A 491 3.98 11.94 -12.48
CA ARG A 491 3.16 10.71 -12.49
C ARG A 491 2.08 10.68 -13.58
N SER A 492 1.59 11.83 -14.02
CA SER A 492 0.63 11.99 -15.13
C SER A 492 1.30 12.31 -16.49
N ASN A 493 2.62 12.22 -16.56
CA ASN A 493 3.44 12.42 -17.76
C ASN A 493 4.41 11.23 -17.90
N ILE A 494 3.93 10.15 -18.49
CA ILE A 494 4.67 8.89 -18.57
C ILE A 494 5.95 9.02 -19.37
N GLU A 495 5.97 9.85 -20.41
CA GLU A 495 7.17 10.16 -21.19
C GLU A 495 8.28 10.69 -20.27
N LYS A 496 7.97 11.71 -19.45
CA LYS A 496 8.95 12.27 -18.53
C LYS A 496 9.27 11.31 -17.36
N LEU A 497 8.27 10.61 -16.83
CA LEU A 497 8.45 9.65 -15.74
C LEU A 497 9.35 8.49 -16.18
N SER A 498 9.26 8.04 -17.43
CA SER A 498 10.05 6.92 -17.94
C SER A 498 11.56 7.17 -17.91
N THR A 499 12.01 8.43 -17.92
CA THR A 499 13.43 8.79 -17.81
C THR A 499 14.02 8.50 -16.41
N PHE A 500 13.18 8.20 -15.41
CA PHE A 500 13.59 7.85 -14.05
C PHE A 500 13.49 6.33 -13.76
N VAL A 501 13.06 5.53 -14.73
CA VAL A 501 12.96 4.07 -14.55
C VAL A 501 14.33 3.50 -14.23
N PHE A 502 14.42 2.73 -13.13
CA PHE A 502 15.66 2.15 -12.61
C PHE A 502 16.81 3.14 -12.38
N GLU A 503 16.54 4.44 -12.17
CA GLU A 503 17.58 5.49 -12.02
C GLU A 503 18.67 5.10 -11.00
N ASN A 504 18.29 4.41 -9.92
CA ASN A 504 19.22 3.97 -8.86
C ASN A 504 19.94 2.65 -9.18
N ASN A 505 19.41 1.83 -10.08
CA ASN A 505 19.99 0.54 -10.44
C ASN A 505 20.82 0.61 -11.73
N LYS A 506 20.31 1.35 -12.71
CA LYS A 506 20.93 1.55 -14.03
C LYS A 506 20.59 2.96 -14.52
N PRO A 507 21.42 3.98 -14.18
CA PRO A 507 21.23 5.34 -14.69
C PRO A 507 21.13 5.34 -16.23
N HIS A 508 20.28 6.22 -16.80
CA HIS A 508 20.02 6.31 -18.24
C HIS A 508 19.40 5.03 -18.87
N PHE A 509 18.63 4.27 -18.06
CA PHE A 509 17.97 3.06 -18.57
C PHE A 509 17.05 3.33 -19.78
N ASP A 510 16.40 4.50 -19.83
CA ASP A 510 15.58 4.92 -20.96
C ASP A 510 16.38 5.03 -22.27
N GLU A 511 17.64 5.47 -22.22
CA GLU A 511 18.55 5.51 -23.37
C GLU A 511 18.90 4.10 -23.85
N VAL A 512 19.21 3.18 -22.91
CA VAL A 512 19.45 1.76 -23.22
C VAL A 512 18.24 1.13 -23.92
N CYS A 513 17.03 1.41 -23.45
CA CYS A 513 15.80 0.91 -24.09
C CYS A 513 15.62 1.49 -25.49
N LYS A 514 15.86 2.79 -25.69
CA LYS A 514 15.77 3.44 -27.00
C LYS A 514 16.75 2.86 -28.02
N GLU A 515 18.01 2.66 -27.62
CA GLU A 515 19.08 2.08 -28.47
C GLU A 515 18.78 0.64 -28.90
N ASN A 516 18.09 -0.15 -28.03
CA ASN A 516 17.76 -1.54 -28.31
C ASN A 516 16.29 -1.75 -28.76
N ASN A 517 15.55 -0.67 -29.01
CA ASN A 517 14.14 -0.72 -29.40
C ASN A 517 13.29 -1.53 -28.40
N GLY A 518 13.42 -1.21 -27.11
CA GLY A 518 12.81 -1.93 -25.99
C GLY A 518 13.68 -3.05 -25.44
N GLY A 519 13.06 -4.05 -24.79
CA GLY A 519 13.84 -5.17 -24.23
C GLY A 519 13.03 -6.12 -23.33
N ILE A 520 13.80 -6.98 -22.66
CA ILE A 520 13.34 -7.92 -21.62
C ILE A 520 14.03 -7.55 -20.32
N ILE A 521 13.28 -7.57 -19.21
CA ILE A 521 13.82 -7.45 -17.86
C ILE A 521 14.01 -8.85 -17.28
N VAL A 522 15.18 -9.12 -16.68
CA VAL A 522 15.44 -10.35 -15.91
C VAL A 522 15.65 -9.97 -14.46
N ALA A 523 14.95 -10.62 -13.52
CA ALA A 523 15.03 -10.31 -12.10
C ALA A 523 14.97 -11.56 -11.21
N GLY A 524 15.35 -11.39 -9.94
CA GLY A 524 15.32 -12.45 -8.95
C GLY A 524 13.94 -12.67 -8.32
N GLU A 525 13.94 -13.04 -7.04
CA GLU A 525 12.72 -13.30 -6.25
C GLU A 525 11.95 -12.02 -5.93
N ASN A 526 10.61 -12.15 -5.81
CA ASN A 526 9.72 -11.11 -5.28
C ASN A 526 9.81 -9.77 -6.02
N TYR A 527 9.85 -9.81 -7.37
CA TYR A 527 9.92 -8.62 -8.21
C TYR A 527 8.64 -7.78 -8.11
N GLY A 528 8.79 -6.48 -7.92
CA GLY A 528 7.69 -5.52 -7.82
C GLY A 528 7.08 -5.41 -6.41
N GLN A 529 7.81 -5.82 -5.37
CA GLN A 529 7.40 -5.65 -3.97
C GLN A 529 7.11 -4.18 -3.66
N GLY A 530 6.13 -3.93 -2.78
CA GLY A 530 5.88 -2.61 -2.20
C GLY A 530 4.59 -1.96 -2.67
N SER A 531 4.66 -0.75 -3.22
CA SER A 531 3.49 0.08 -3.54
C SER A 531 2.64 -0.48 -4.69
N SER A 532 1.34 -0.20 -4.66
CA SER A 532 0.38 -0.52 -5.74
C SER A 532 0.56 0.33 -7.02
N ARG A 533 1.66 1.09 -7.12
CA ARG A 533 1.91 1.98 -8.26
C ARG A 533 2.03 1.22 -9.59
N GLU A 534 1.05 1.42 -10.44
CA GLU A 534 1.02 0.90 -11.81
C GLU A 534 2.09 1.52 -12.71
N HIS A 535 2.61 2.70 -12.35
CA HIS A 535 3.73 3.35 -13.05
C HIS A 535 4.96 2.44 -13.16
N ALA A 536 5.15 1.53 -12.20
CA ALA A 536 6.23 0.54 -12.23
C ALA A 536 6.06 -0.52 -13.34
N ALA A 537 4.85 -0.65 -13.92
CA ALA A 537 4.61 -1.44 -15.12
C ALA A 537 4.43 -0.55 -16.37
N LEU A 538 3.71 0.56 -16.21
CA LEU A 538 3.37 1.48 -17.31
C LEU A 538 4.60 2.16 -17.90
N ALA A 539 5.55 2.63 -17.08
CA ALA A 539 6.75 3.31 -17.58
C ALA A 539 7.72 2.36 -18.32
N PRO A 540 8.02 1.14 -17.82
CA PRO A 540 8.71 0.13 -18.62
C PRO A 540 7.97 -0.23 -19.92
N MET A 541 6.64 -0.37 -19.90
CA MET A 541 5.85 -0.58 -21.12
C MET A 541 6.09 0.54 -22.14
N TYR A 542 6.04 1.80 -21.70
CA TYR A 542 6.31 2.95 -22.56
C TYR A 542 7.71 2.92 -23.16
N LEU A 543 8.71 2.42 -22.43
CA LEU A 543 10.08 2.20 -22.91
C LEU A 543 10.24 1.00 -23.86
N GLY A 544 9.15 0.28 -24.17
CA GLY A 544 9.16 -0.85 -25.10
C GLY A 544 9.56 -2.19 -24.47
N ILE A 545 9.52 -2.30 -23.14
CA ILE A 545 9.67 -3.61 -22.48
C ILE A 545 8.50 -4.51 -22.89
N LYS A 546 8.79 -5.75 -23.30
CA LYS A 546 7.79 -6.73 -23.77
C LYS A 546 7.54 -7.87 -22.78
N ALA A 547 8.57 -8.29 -22.05
CA ALA A 547 8.47 -9.36 -21.08
C ALA A 547 9.33 -9.08 -19.84
N VAL A 548 8.94 -9.68 -18.73
CA VAL A 548 9.68 -9.68 -17.46
C VAL A 548 9.85 -11.13 -17.01
N LEU A 549 11.09 -11.60 -16.95
CA LEU A 549 11.50 -12.93 -16.51
C LEU A 549 12.00 -12.87 -15.07
N THR A 550 11.39 -13.63 -14.16
CA THR A 550 11.77 -13.57 -12.73
C THR A 550 11.76 -14.96 -12.07
N LYS A 551 12.30 -15.05 -10.85
CA LYS A 551 12.10 -16.20 -9.98
C LYS A 551 10.72 -16.19 -9.32
N SER A 552 10.15 -14.99 -9.01
CA SER A 552 8.77 -14.80 -8.53
C SER A 552 8.36 -13.32 -8.57
N PHE A 553 7.06 -13.06 -8.58
CA PHE A 553 6.46 -11.72 -8.58
C PHE A 553 5.74 -11.38 -7.27
N ALA A 554 5.70 -10.10 -6.94
CA ALA A 554 4.75 -9.57 -5.98
C ALA A 554 3.34 -9.48 -6.61
N ARG A 555 2.30 -9.80 -5.84
CA ARG A 555 0.92 -9.96 -6.32
C ARG A 555 0.39 -8.76 -7.12
N ILE A 556 0.45 -7.56 -6.55
CA ILE A 556 -0.12 -6.36 -7.19
C ILE A 556 0.64 -6.02 -8.48
N HIS A 557 1.95 -6.17 -8.46
CA HIS A 557 2.78 -5.86 -9.62
C HIS A 557 2.57 -6.83 -10.78
N LEU A 558 2.36 -8.11 -10.49
CA LEU A 558 1.99 -9.11 -11.49
C LEU A 558 0.71 -8.70 -12.23
N ALA A 559 -0.34 -8.32 -11.50
CA ALA A 559 -1.58 -7.83 -12.09
C ALA A 559 -1.36 -6.56 -12.93
N ASN A 560 -0.52 -5.64 -12.46
CA ASN A 560 -0.18 -4.45 -13.23
C ASN A 560 0.56 -4.78 -14.54
N LEU A 561 1.47 -5.75 -14.56
CA LEU A 561 2.14 -6.17 -15.78
C LEU A 561 1.13 -6.66 -16.83
N VAL A 562 0.21 -7.52 -16.44
CA VAL A 562 -0.89 -8.01 -17.30
C VAL A 562 -1.77 -6.85 -17.80
N ASN A 563 -2.17 -5.97 -16.90
CA ASN A 563 -3.03 -4.82 -17.21
C ASN A 563 -2.41 -3.88 -18.25
N PHE A 564 -1.08 -3.81 -18.34
CA PHE A 564 -0.37 -3.01 -19.33
C PHE A 564 0.25 -3.82 -20.48
N GLY A 565 -0.10 -5.11 -20.59
CA GLY A 565 0.30 -5.95 -21.71
C GLY A 565 1.79 -6.29 -21.74
N LEU A 566 2.44 -6.41 -20.57
CA LEU A 566 3.78 -6.96 -20.44
C LEU A 566 3.68 -8.44 -20.04
N LEU A 567 4.37 -9.32 -20.75
CA LEU A 567 4.37 -10.76 -20.52
C LEU A 567 5.15 -11.11 -19.24
N PRO A 568 4.49 -11.54 -18.14
CA PRO A 568 5.18 -11.97 -16.95
C PRO A 568 5.51 -13.46 -17.03
N LEU A 569 6.77 -13.82 -16.78
CA LEU A 569 7.26 -15.19 -16.82
C LEU A 569 8.09 -15.51 -15.57
N ILE A 570 7.93 -16.70 -15.03
CA ILE A 570 8.78 -17.23 -13.95
C ILE A 570 9.60 -18.42 -14.45
N PHE A 571 10.84 -18.51 -14.00
CA PHE A 571 11.69 -19.67 -14.27
C PHE A 571 11.11 -20.90 -13.57
N ILE A 572 10.94 -22.00 -14.30
CA ILE A 572 10.59 -23.31 -13.72
C ILE A 572 11.79 -23.84 -12.93
N ASP A 573 13.00 -23.78 -13.52
CA ASP A 573 14.26 -23.96 -12.80
C ASP A 573 14.85 -22.59 -12.45
N LYS A 574 14.79 -22.23 -11.18
CA LYS A 574 15.29 -20.94 -10.70
C LYS A 574 16.79 -20.72 -10.93
N SER A 575 17.57 -21.79 -11.14
CA SER A 575 19.00 -21.69 -11.44
C SER A 575 19.27 -21.16 -12.86
N ASP A 576 18.29 -21.19 -13.76
CA ASP A 576 18.42 -20.64 -15.11
C ASP A 576 18.60 -19.11 -15.10
N TYR A 577 18.12 -18.42 -14.04
CA TYR A 577 18.40 -17.01 -13.82
C TYR A 577 19.91 -16.70 -13.84
N ASP A 578 20.74 -17.55 -13.25
CA ASP A 578 22.18 -17.32 -13.14
C ASP A 578 22.90 -17.44 -14.50
N LYS A 579 22.32 -18.15 -15.46
CA LYS A 579 22.85 -18.40 -16.79
C LYS A 579 22.65 -17.25 -17.79
N ILE A 580 21.72 -16.34 -17.51
CA ILE A 580 21.39 -15.21 -18.39
C ILE A 580 22.19 -13.99 -17.98
N ASP A 581 22.79 -13.28 -18.94
CA ASP A 581 23.49 -12.01 -18.73
C ASP A 581 22.76 -10.83 -19.38
N GLU A 582 23.11 -9.62 -18.95
CA GLU A 582 22.66 -8.41 -19.66
C GLU A 582 23.18 -8.44 -21.10
N MET A 583 22.34 -7.95 -22.01
CA MET A 583 22.54 -7.91 -23.45
C MET A 583 22.49 -9.27 -24.15
N ASP A 584 22.22 -10.38 -23.43
CA ASP A 584 21.83 -11.63 -24.10
C ASP A 584 20.56 -11.40 -24.93
N GLU A 585 20.52 -11.97 -26.14
CA GLU A 585 19.37 -11.96 -27.02
C GLU A 585 18.46 -13.15 -26.69
N LEU A 586 17.25 -12.84 -26.22
CA LEU A 586 16.24 -13.84 -25.85
C LEU A 586 15.09 -13.85 -26.84
N LYS A 587 14.73 -15.04 -27.28
CA LYS A 587 13.62 -15.27 -28.21
C LYS A 587 12.54 -16.13 -27.55
N ILE A 588 11.29 -15.68 -27.62
CA ILE A 588 10.10 -16.37 -27.13
C ILE A 588 9.18 -16.55 -28.32
N GLU A 589 9.11 -17.76 -28.86
CA GLU A 589 8.23 -18.07 -29.99
C GLU A 589 6.85 -18.56 -29.52
N ASN A 590 5.89 -18.43 -30.41
CA ASN A 590 4.53 -18.97 -30.19
C ASN A 590 3.86 -18.47 -28.90
N VAL A 591 3.99 -17.17 -28.58
CA VAL A 591 3.33 -16.58 -27.40
C VAL A 591 1.81 -16.87 -27.39
N ASN A 592 1.20 -17.03 -28.55
CA ASN A 592 -0.20 -17.44 -28.70
C ASN A 592 -0.50 -18.85 -28.11
N SER A 593 0.51 -19.70 -27.90
CA SER A 593 0.31 -21.00 -27.25
C SER A 593 -0.08 -20.91 -25.77
N LEU A 594 -0.03 -19.70 -25.18
CA LEU A 594 -0.57 -19.43 -23.83
C LEU A 594 -2.06 -19.82 -23.70
N TYR A 595 -2.81 -19.83 -24.79
CA TYR A 595 -4.19 -20.34 -24.79
C TYR A 595 -4.29 -21.85 -24.52
N ASP A 596 -3.24 -22.60 -24.84
CA ASP A 596 -3.17 -24.06 -24.69
C ASP A 596 -2.38 -24.48 -23.44
N SER A 597 -1.30 -23.75 -23.13
CA SER A 597 -0.39 -24.03 -22.01
C SER A 597 0.24 -22.74 -21.48
N LEU A 598 0.27 -22.60 -20.17
CA LEU A 598 0.97 -21.47 -19.50
C LEU A 598 2.50 -21.63 -19.47
N ASP A 599 3.02 -22.77 -19.94
CA ASP A 599 4.46 -23.00 -20.03
C ASP A 599 4.97 -22.64 -21.43
N LEU A 600 6.05 -21.87 -21.46
CA LEU A 600 6.73 -21.43 -22.67
C LEU A 600 8.22 -21.84 -22.64
N ILE A 601 8.89 -21.71 -23.79
CA ILE A 601 10.32 -21.88 -23.93
C ILE A 601 10.92 -20.52 -24.29
N VAL A 602 11.96 -20.13 -23.57
CA VAL A 602 12.81 -18.98 -23.87
C VAL A 602 14.13 -19.51 -24.45
N GLU A 603 14.46 -19.12 -25.65
CA GLU A 603 15.76 -19.39 -26.29
C GLU A 603 16.69 -18.21 -26.01
N ASN A 604 17.86 -18.49 -25.43
CA ASN A 604 18.96 -17.56 -25.37
C ASN A 604 19.81 -17.76 -26.63
N VAL A 605 19.56 -16.93 -27.63
CA VAL A 605 20.23 -16.99 -28.94
C VAL A 605 21.74 -16.74 -28.81
N THR A 606 22.11 -15.82 -27.89
CA THR A 606 23.53 -15.47 -27.65
C THR A 606 24.34 -16.67 -27.14
N LYS A 607 23.75 -17.51 -26.28
CA LYS A 607 24.44 -18.64 -25.63
C LYS A 607 24.05 -20.00 -26.20
N ASN A 608 23.09 -20.03 -27.13
CA ASN A 608 22.52 -21.26 -27.69
C ASN A 608 22.01 -22.22 -26.59
N GLU A 609 21.23 -21.66 -25.66
CA GLU A 609 20.59 -22.35 -24.53
C GLU A 609 19.08 -22.14 -24.55
N THR A 610 18.32 -23.03 -23.91
CA THR A 610 16.87 -22.91 -23.78
C THR A 610 16.45 -23.05 -22.32
N TYR A 611 15.46 -22.26 -21.91
CA TYR A 611 14.92 -22.27 -20.55
C TYR A 611 13.41 -22.49 -20.59
N LYS A 612 12.92 -23.32 -19.66
CA LYS A 612 11.48 -23.49 -19.44
C LYS A 612 10.98 -22.45 -18.46
N VAL A 613 9.90 -21.77 -18.84
CA VAL A 613 9.29 -20.71 -18.05
C VAL A 613 7.78 -20.92 -17.96
N HIS A 614 7.16 -20.38 -16.94
CA HIS A 614 5.72 -20.43 -16.68
C HIS A 614 5.15 -19.02 -16.60
N ALA A 615 4.01 -18.77 -17.25
CA ALA A 615 3.26 -17.53 -17.10
C ALA A 615 2.31 -17.65 -15.88
N PRO A 616 2.55 -16.98 -14.74
CA PRO A 616 1.77 -17.12 -13.53
C PRO A 616 0.47 -16.28 -13.59
N ILE A 617 -0.31 -16.48 -14.63
CA ILE A 617 -1.54 -15.74 -14.96
C ILE A 617 -2.73 -16.69 -15.10
N SER A 618 -3.94 -16.14 -15.00
CA SER A 618 -5.15 -16.91 -15.25
C SER A 618 -5.46 -17.00 -16.75
N GLN A 619 -6.31 -17.96 -17.13
CA GLN A 619 -6.78 -18.08 -18.52
C GLN A 619 -7.46 -16.80 -19.03
N GLU A 620 -8.17 -16.09 -18.14
CA GLU A 620 -8.84 -14.83 -18.49
C GLU A 620 -7.86 -13.67 -18.69
N ASP A 621 -6.70 -13.71 -18.02
CA ASP A 621 -5.65 -12.69 -18.16
C ASP A 621 -4.95 -12.79 -19.52
N ILE A 622 -5.03 -13.96 -20.20
CA ILE A 622 -4.44 -14.15 -21.52
C ILE A 622 -5.08 -13.20 -22.54
N ASP A 623 -6.40 -13.10 -22.56
CA ASP A 623 -7.11 -12.20 -23.48
C ASP A 623 -6.71 -10.73 -23.26
N ILE A 624 -6.55 -10.32 -21.99
CA ILE A 624 -6.09 -8.99 -21.62
C ILE A 624 -4.66 -8.77 -22.12
N LEU A 625 -3.77 -9.71 -21.85
CA LEU A 625 -2.38 -9.66 -22.26
C LEU A 625 -2.23 -9.60 -23.79
N MET A 626 -2.95 -10.47 -24.51
CA MET A 626 -2.91 -10.55 -25.96
C MET A 626 -3.49 -9.30 -26.65
N ALA A 627 -4.47 -8.65 -26.04
CA ALA A 627 -4.98 -7.36 -26.52
C ALA A 627 -3.96 -6.21 -26.34
N GLY A 628 -2.84 -6.43 -25.65
CA GLY A 628 -1.88 -5.38 -25.27
C GLY A 628 -2.31 -4.60 -24.04
N GLY A 629 -3.07 -5.24 -23.14
CA GLY A 629 -3.50 -4.71 -21.86
C GLY A 629 -5.00 -4.44 -21.75
N ALA A 630 -5.43 -4.18 -20.52
CA ALA A 630 -6.84 -4.13 -20.15
C ALA A 630 -7.63 -3.02 -20.86
N LEU A 631 -7.03 -1.85 -21.13
CA LEU A 631 -7.72 -0.78 -21.86
C LEU A 631 -8.08 -1.19 -23.28
N ASN A 632 -7.16 -1.81 -24.00
CA ASN A 632 -7.43 -2.33 -25.34
C ASN A 632 -8.48 -3.44 -25.30
N TYR A 633 -8.35 -4.36 -24.33
CA TYR A 633 -9.31 -5.43 -24.14
C TYR A 633 -10.73 -4.89 -23.93
N ILE A 634 -10.92 -3.91 -23.03
CA ILE A 634 -12.22 -3.29 -22.75
C ILE A 634 -12.76 -2.55 -23.99
N ARG A 635 -11.90 -1.81 -24.70
CA ARG A 635 -12.29 -1.11 -25.93
C ARG A 635 -12.75 -2.06 -27.04
N ASN A 636 -12.10 -3.22 -27.17
CA ASN A 636 -12.46 -4.22 -28.19
C ASN A 636 -13.78 -4.93 -27.89
N GLN A 637 -14.32 -4.81 -26.66
CA GLN A 637 -15.61 -5.38 -26.26
C GLN A 637 -16.78 -4.40 -26.38
N GLN A 638 -16.52 -3.10 -26.62
CA GLN A 638 -17.53 -2.06 -26.84
C GLN A 638 -17.93 -1.96 -28.32
#